data_fadb85e240d8b162fe3a0d5880a9e278
#
_entry.id   fadb85e240d8b162fe3a0d5880a9e278
#
_cell.length_a   1.000
_cell.length_b   1.000
_cell.length_c   1.000
_cell.angle_alpha   90.00
_cell.angle_beta   90.00
_cell.angle_gamma   90.00
#
_symmetry.space_group_name_H-M   'P 1'
#
loop_
_entity.id
_entity.type
_entity.pdbx_description
1 polymer ?
#
loop_
_entity_poly.entity_id
_entity_poly.type
_entity_poly.pdbx_seq_one_letter_code
_entity_poly.pdbx_strand_id
1 'polypeptide(L)'
;MVRFLSLNFCLLTCALAAPEPVVLYLFEGSSAQILDSSKITPPAHLEIPDPGAVSRKPGALTITRPTILQSSDPPTKLIKAVQKSGEFSLSAWITPANLTQAGPARIISLSNDSSNRNVTLGQDGSTFDARFRTQSTGTNGIPSLSSGRVATDKTHIAFIRSRDGQGTLYLNGQKSGQQKFSGDLINWDQNFRLALGNEFTKDRPWLGTFHQVALYATALSESEITTLSNEGHIPTPPQTPAQRSEHLFLNHIEPILARHCLECHDSTTTEGDLDLSQKRTAFLDPDIISAGHLKKSLVWESVESDEMPEKRTPLSPAEKAHLKEWIATGAAWTSENIDPAAHLLLTDPKKFPRRLTLPEYLATVQATTEIDVTNEATELLPPDLRTDGFRNTAYNLGVDLKHVEAHARLADLIVSKLDVQKFAARFSKNRSLTQKPIRAHLEAMGHWLLRGPLDDREVDLYQGIATTVAAAGGDFDSAMSYILRGMLQSPRFLYRIEQEGPPDSYELASRLSYLIWGGPPDQPLLDAAKNNSLHQPDALRNQVERMLRDPRAIEQSLAFISEWLNLPHLKNLQPDSKMFPDWEPALADDMRRETLAFARHLLWDEKRPLGDLLNARVTFLTPRLAKHYGLTPQKDDFAKYDLSPTPRGGLLTQGSLLTIGGDEASMVTRGLFVLHDLLRGSVKDPPAGVDTTPVASAPGLSHRVVAERRMLDESCGGCHAKFEPLAFGLEQYDGLARYAKRDHFGNDLREDGEILIPGTSELIKYQNSRQLMDLLAKSPRVRQNIIWKLTQFALGRPIANRDRPHLEALYQDVQDEQTYQNVLLHLATSPLITQ
;
A
#
# COMPACT_ATOMS: atom_id res chain seq x y z
N MET A 1 38.56 7.34 55.64
CA MET A 1 37.98 7.73 54.32
C MET A 1 37.86 6.44 53.51
N VAL A 2 36.68 5.87 53.56
CA VAL A 2 36.36 4.61 52.88
C VAL A 2 35.72 4.95 51.56
N ARG A 3 36.33 4.55 50.43
CA ARG A 3 35.74 4.68 49.08
C ARG A 3 34.84 3.50 48.85
N PHE A 4 33.52 3.77 48.68
CA PHE A 4 32.58 2.83 48.13
C PHE A 4 32.75 2.70 46.63
N LEU A 5 33.11 1.51 46.14
CA LEU A 5 32.94 1.10 44.76
C LEU A 5 31.52 0.62 44.57
N SER A 6 30.75 1.38 43.84
CA SER A 6 29.46 0.91 43.34
C SER A 6 29.69 0.07 42.07
N LEU A 7 29.49 -1.24 42.19
CA LEU A 7 29.37 -2.14 41.02
C LEU A 7 28.02 -1.90 40.35
N ASN A 8 28.02 -1.24 39.23
CA ASN A 8 26.86 -1.23 38.32
C ASN A 8 26.83 -2.58 37.59
N PHE A 9 25.89 -3.43 38.01
CA PHE A 9 25.50 -4.64 37.28
C PHE A 9 24.64 -4.21 36.11
N CYS A 10 25.24 -4.09 34.91
CA CYS A 10 24.53 -3.90 33.67
C CYS A 10 23.85 -5.24 33.31
N LEU A 11 22.58 -5.39 33.61
CA LEU A 11 21.78 -6.50 33.11
C LEU A 11 21.63 -6.32 31.60
N LEU A 12 22.45 -7.00 30.81
CA LEU A 12 22.18 -7.27 29.41
C LEU A 12 20.92 -8.12 29.33
N THR A 13 19.80 -7.52 29.00
CA THR A 13 18.64 -8.27 28.53
C THR A 13 18.92 -8.73 27.11
N CYS A 14 19.53 -9.92 26.97
CA CYS A 14 19.44 -10.69 25.73
C CYS A 14 17.94 -10.88 25.46
N ALA A 15 17.44 -10.41 24.34
CA ALA A 15 16.16 -10.87 23.81
C ALA A 15 16.32 -12.36 23.50
N LEU A 16 15.85 -13.21 24.40
CA LEU A 16 15.87 -14.66 24.23
C LEU A 16 14.86 -14.99 23.12
N ALA A 17 15.33 -15.68 22.08
CA ALA A 17 14.43 -16.28 21.10
C ALA A 17 13.41 -17.17 21.84
N ALA A 18 12.17 -17.22 21.35
CA ALA A 18 11.16 -18.08 21.94
C ALA A 18 11.66 -19.54 21.94
N PRO A 19 11.34 -20.34 22.99
CA PRO A 19 11.79 -21.72 23.09
C PRO A 19 11.25 -22.56 21.91
N GLU A 20 11.95 -23.65 21.58
CA GLU A 20 11.49 -24.57 20.53
C GLU A 20 10.17 -25.24 20.93
N PRO A 21 9.15 -25.23 20.06
CA PRO A 21 7.88 -25.88 20.34
C PRO A 21 8.00 -27.40 20.28
N VAL A 22 7.18 -28.09 21.09
CA VAL A 22 7.09 -29.55 21.06
C VAL A 22 6.27 -30.02 19.86
N VAL A 23 5.31 -29.22 19.41
CA VAL A 23 4.50 -29.45 18.19
C VAL A 23 4.40 -28.13 17.45
N LEU A 24 4.59 -28.15 16.11
CA LEU A 24 4.56 -26.95 15.27
C LEU A 24 3.89 -27.22 13.93
N TYR A 25 2.87 -26.44 13.60
CA TYR A 25 2.24 -26.46 12.27
C TYR A 25 2.40 -25.10 11.58
N LEU A 26 2.98 -25.10 10.38
CA LEU A 26 3.23 -23.91 9.56
C LEU A 26 2.28 -23.81 8.36
N PHE A 27 1.51 -24.84 8.10
CA PHE A 27 0.55 -24.95 7.00
C PHE A 27 1.17 -24.73 5.60
N GLU A 28 2.46 -25.06 5.47
CA GLU A 28 3.17 -25.05 4.21
C GLU A 28 2.89 -26.34 3.41
N GLY A 29 2.96 -26.23 2.07
CA GLY A 29 2.81 -27.37 1.18
C GLY A 29 1.36 -27.72 0.83
N SER A 30 1.18 -28.66 -0.13
CA SER A 30 -0.10 -29.09 -0.70
C SER A 30 -0.47 -30.54 -0.40
N SER A 31 0.28 -31.23 0.46
CA SER A 31 0.04 -32.64 0.78
C SER A 31 -1.28 -32.87 1.52
N ALA A 32 -1.85 -34.07 1.46
CA ALA A 32 -3.07 -34.45 2.21
C ALA A 32 -2.86 -34.44 3.74
N GLN A 33 -1.63 -34.29 4.21
CA GLN A 33 -1.25 -34.16 5.61
C GLN A 33 -0.71 -32.75 5.91
N ILE A 34 -0.90 -32.30 7.16
CA ILE A 34 -0.22 -31.14 7.73
C ILE A 34 0.94 -31.68 8.57
N LEU A 35 2.16 -31.33 8.15
CA LEU A 35 3.35 -31.84 8.80
C LEU A 35 3.62 -31.10 10.12
N ASP A 36 3.94 -31.88 11.15
CA ASP A 36 4.55 -31.33 12.37
C ASP A 36 6.00 -30.96 12.05
N SER A 37 6.26 -29.66 12.02
CA SER A 37 7.58 -29.07 11.69
C SER A 37 8.50 -28.94 12.91
N SER A 38 8.07 -29.38 14.11
CA SER A 38 8.93 -29.47 15.28
C SER A 38 10.01 -30.53 15.06
N LYS A 39 11.20 -30.33 15.64
CA LYS A 39 12.32 -31.30 15.52
C LYS A 39 12.21 -32.47 16.51
N ILE A 40 11.14 -32.51 17.29
CA ILE A 40 10.96 -33.48 18.38
C ILE A 40 10.21 -34.71 17.86
N THR A 41 10.77 -35.88 18.06
CA THR A 41 10.15 -37.18 17.66
C THR A 41 9.36 -37.84 18.78
N PRO A 42 8.32 -38.62 18.46
CA PRO A 42 7.72 -38.83 17.13
C PRO A 42 6.91 -37.60 16.67
N PRO A 43 6.82 -37.35 15.36
CA PRO A 43 6.06 -36.23 14.85
C PRO A 43 4.56 -36.43 15.08
N ALA A 44 3.81 -35.34 15.30
CA ALA A 44 2.35 -35.35 15.46
C ALA A 44 1.67 -34.76 14.21
N HIS A 45 1.79 -35.42 13.04
CA HIS A 45 1.15 -34.97 11.81
C HIS A 45 -0.36 -34.97 11.92
N LEU A 46 -1.02 -34.03 11.20
CA LEU A 46 -2.49 -34.03 11.08
C LEU A 46 -2.93 -34.48 9.69
N GLU A 47 -3.95 -35.32 9.68
CA GLU A 47 -4.66 -35.72 8.48
C GLU A 47 -5.79 -34.75 8.18
N ILE A 48 -6.14 -34.65 6.89
CA ILE A 48 -7.27 -33.87 6.39
C ILE A 48 -8.29 -34.84 5.82
N PRO A 49 -9.25 -35.35 6.62
CA PRO A 49 -10.21 -36.38 6.15
C PRO A 49 -11.14 -35.88 5.02
N ASP A 50 -11.44 -34.58 4.97
CA ASP A 50 -12.19 -33.95 3.87
C ASP A 50 -11.38 -32.83 3.23
N PRO A 51 -10.54 -33.12 2.21
CA PRO A 51 -9.78 -32.12 1.50
C PRO A 51 -10.63 -31.05 0.81
N GLY A 52 -11.89 -31.38 0.44
CA GLY A 52 -12.81 -30.42 -0.17
C GLY A 52 -13.38 -29.38 0.81
N ALA A 53 -13.21 -29.58 2.12
CA ALA A 53 -13.64 -28.63 3.14
C ALA A 53 -12.57 -27.60 3.51
N VAL A 54 -11.37 -27.69 2.92
CA VAL A 54 -10.26 -26.79 3.21
C VAL A 54 -9.75 -26.12 1.92
N SER A 55 -9.28 -24.89 2.07
CA SER A 55 -8.52 -24.16 1.05
C SER A 55 -7.12 -23.90 1.57
N ARG A 56 -6.11 -24.08 0.73
CA ARG A 56 -4.71 -23.93 1.12
C ARG A 56 -4.01 -22.84 0.30
N LYS A 57 -3.20 -22.06 0.98
CA LYS A 57 -2.21 -21.14 0.41
C LYS A 57 -0.87 -21.39 1.14
N PRO A 58 0.26 -21.04 0.57
CA PRO A 58 1.54 -21.10 1.30
C PRO A 58 1.43 -20.38 2.65
N GLY A 59 1.75 -21.08 3.75
CA GLY A 59 1.66 -20.54 5.11
C GLY A 59 0.24 -20.34 5.66
N ALA A 60 -0.82 -20.87 5.01
CA ALA A 60 -2.19 -20.74 5.50
C ALA A 60 -3.10 -21.90 5.06
N LEU A 61 -3.99 -22.35 5.97
CA LEU A 61 -5.03 -23.31 5.70
C LEU A 61 -6.37 -22.75 6.20
N THR A 62 -7.32 -22.57 5.29
CA THR A 62 -8.69 -22.10 5.61
C THR A 62 -9.67 -23.26 5.65
N ILE A 63 -10.39 -23.41 6.74
CA ILE A 63 -11.55 -24.32 6.86
C ILE A 63 -12.78 -23.57 6.36
N THR A 64 -13.32 -23.99 5.22
CA THR A 64 -14.45 -23.35 4.53
C THR A 64 -15.80 -24.01 4.84
N ARG A 65 -15.78 -25.28 5.27
CA ARG A 65 -16.96 -26.07 5.70
C ARG A 65 -16.61 -26.89 6.94
N PRO A 66 -17.57 -27.25 7.80
CA PRO A 66 -17.33 -28.08 8.97
C PRO A 66 -16.51 -29.34 8.66
N THR A 67 -15.30 -29.42 9.21
CA THR A 67 -14.38 -30.56 9.10
C THR A 67 -13.49 -30.61 10.33
N ILE A 68 -12.62 -31.62 10.41
CA ILE A 68 -11.63 -31.79 11.46
C ILE A 68 -10.26 -32.06 10.84
N LEU A 69 -9.22 -31.44 11.34
CA LEU A 69 -7.84 -31.77 11.05
C LEU A 69 -7.31 -32.51 12.27
N GLN A 70 -6.95 -33.77 12.14
CA GLN A 70 -6.76 -34.66 13.30
C GLN A 70 -5.43 -35.42 13.24
N SER A 71 -4.79 -35.63 14.40
CA SER A 71 -3.68 -36.58 14.46
C SER A 71 -4.17 -38.03 14.46
N SER A 72 -3.44 -38.91 13.75
CA SER A 72 -3.70 -40.35 13.76
C SER A 72 -3.49 -40.96 15.17
N ASP A 73 -2.42 -40.50 15.81
CA ASP A 73 -1.96 -40.98 17.10
C ASP A 73 -1.93 -39.85 18.15
N PRO A 74 -1.97 -40.19 19.44
CA PRO A 74 -1.78 -39.23 20.52
C PRO A 74 -0.40 -38.56 20.42
N PRO A 75 -0.29 -37.24 20.65
CA PRO A 75 0.97 -36.54 20.69
C PRO A 75 1.73 -36.79 22.01
N THR A 76 2.15 -38.06 22.20
CA THR A 76 2.75 -38.52 23.46
C THR A 76 3.97 -37.74 23.90
N LYS A 77 4.77 -37.23 22.94
CA LYS A 77 5.89 -36.31 23.22
C LYS A 77 5.46 -35.05 23.98
N LEU A 78 4.34 -34.44 23.57
CA LEU A 78 3.79 -33.25 24.22
C LEU A 78 3.22 -33.60 25.58
N ILE A 79 2.37 -34.63 25.66
CA ILE A 79 1.67 -35.02 26.89
C ILE A 79 2.69 -35.36 27.99
N LYS A 80 3.70 -36.18 27.70
CA LYS A 80 4.76 -36.54 28.64
C LYS A 80 5.59 -35.37 29.08
N ALA A 81 5.95 -34.47 28.16
CA ALA A 81 6.73 -33.27 28.47
C ALA A 81 5.94 -32.32 29.40
N VAL A 82 4.66 -32.10 29.14
CA VAL A 82 3.75 -31.27 29.95
C VAL A 82 3.54 -31.90 31.36
N GLN A 83 3.32 -33.22 31.44
CA GLN A 83 3.23 -33.91 32.70
C GLN A 83 4.51 -33.77 33.57
N LYS A 84 5.66 -33.79 32.91
CA LYS A 84 6.98 -33.64 33.57
C LYS A 84 7.26 -32.20 34.01
N SER A 85 6.98 -31.21 33.20
CA SER A 85 7.24 -29.80 33.51
C SER A 85 6.24 -29.20 34.46
N GLY A 86 4.98 -29.65 34.38
CA GLY A 86 3.83 -29.00 35.02
C GLY A 86 3.48 -27.66 34.38
N GLU A 87 3.93 -27.40 33.15
CA GLU A 87 3.72 -26.14 32.43
C GLU A 87 3.19 -26.42 31.03
N PHE A 88 2.50 -25.46 30.47
CA PHE A 88 1.98 -25.55 29.10
C PHE A 88 1.82 -24.18 28.48
N SER A 89 2.17 -24.06 27.20
CA SER A 89 1.79 -22.89 26.38
C SER A 89 1.28 -23.34 25.01
N LEU A 90 0.30 -22.60 24.54
CA LEU A 90 -0.28 -22.69 23.21
C LEU A 90 -0.15 -21.31 22.58
N SER A 91 0.37 -21.25 21.38
CA SER A 91 0.46 -20.02 20.57
C SER A 91 -0.13 -20.32 19.19
N ALA A 92 -1.05 -19.50 18.72
CA ALA A 92 -1.66 -19.67 17.41
C ALA A 92 -1.89 -18.32 16.71
N TRP A 93 -1.59 -18.29 15.41
CA TRP A 93 -2.01 -17.25 14.50
C TRP A 93 -3.22 -17.76 13.71
N ILE A 94 -4.36 -17.09 13.86
CA ILE A 94 -5.63 -17.48 13.27
C ILE A 94 -6.37 -16.29 12.68
N THR A 95 -7.30 -16.57 11.76
CA THR A 95 -8.30 -15.60 11.28
C THR A 95 -9.67 -16.25 11.40
N PRO A 96 -10.51 -15.94 12.41
CA PRO A 96 -11.87 -16.45 12.53
C PRO A 96 -12.74 -16.01 11.35
N ALA A 97 -13.60 -16.90 10.83
CA ALA A 97 -14.46 -16.57 9.71
C ALA A 97 -15.63 -15.63 10.10
N ASN A 98 -16.08 -15.68 11.33
CA ASN A 98 -17.18 -14.84 11.84
C ASN A 98 -17.18 -14.78 13.38
N LEU A 99 -18.07 -13.95 13.95
CA LEU A 99 -18.19 -13.69 15.39
C LEU A 99 -19.33 -14.49 16.05
N THR A 100 -19.98 -15.41 15.31
CA THR A 100 -21.18 -16.13 15.79
C THR A 100 -20.93 -17.59 16.11
N GLN A 101 -19.71 -18.09 15.93
CA GLN A 101 -19.34 -19.47 16.24
C GLN A 101 -19.38 -19.69 17.74
N ALA A 102 -20.06 -20.71 18.18
CA ALA A 102 -20.35 -20.93 19.62
C ALA A 102 -20.29 -22.42 19.98
N GLY A 103 -20.33 -22.68 21.28
CA GLY A 103 -20.46 -23.98 21.81
C GLY A 103 -19.39 -24.55 22.76
N PRO A 104 -18.23 -23.93 23.04
CA PRO A 104 -17.33 -23.17 22.18
C PRO A 104 -16.84 -24.00 20.98
N ALA A 105 -16.82 -23.35 19.80
CA ALA A 105 -16.30 -23.94 18.57
C ALA A 105 -14.79 -24.21 18.70
N ARG A 106 -14.33 -25.38 18.31
CA ARG A 106 -12.97 -25.85 18.58
C ARG A 106 -11.94 -25.30 17.60
N ILE A 107 -11.11 -24.37 18.06
CA ILE A 107 -9.94 -23.93 17.31
C ILE A 107 -8.87 -25.01 17.42
N ILE A 108 -8.48 -25.38 18.67
CA ILE A 108 -7.49 -26.39 18.98
C ILE A 108 -8.02 -27.27 20.11
N SER A 109 -7.91 -28.58 19.99
CA SER A 109 -8.32 -29.52 21.04
C SER A 109 -7.34 -30.68 21.17
N LEU A 110 -6.94 -30.98 22.39
CA LEU A 110 -6.29 -32.23 22.76
C LEU A 110 -7.29 -33.03 23.64
N SER A 111 -8.07 -33.90 23.00
CA SER A 111 -9.31 -34.45 23.61
C SER A 111 -9.68 -35.81 23.04
N ASN A 112 -10.73 -36.37 23.59
CA ASN A 112 -11.41 -37.55 23.05
C ASN A 112 -12.82 -37.22 22.54
N ASP A 113 -13.50 -36.31 23.23
CA ASP A 113 -14.87 -35.87 22.93
C ASP A 113 -15.17 -34.48 23.51
N SER A 114 -16.41 -34.03 23.35
CA SER A 114 -16.84 -32.68 23.82
C SER A 114 -16.83 -32.49 25.35
N SER A 115 -16.58 -33.55 26.17
CA SER A 115 -16.55 -33.50 27.62
C SER A 115 -15.22 -33.96 28.24
N ASN A 116 -14.37 -34.65 27.49
CA ASN A 116 -13.13 -35.25 27.94
C ASN A 116 -11.92 -34.66 27.17
N ARG A 117 -11.11 -33.84 27.84
CA ARG A 117 -9.97 -33.15 27.24
C ARG A 117 -8.80 -32.96 28.19
N ASN A 118 -7.63 -32.78 27.65
CA ASN A 118 -6.46 -32.26 28.36
C ASN A 118 -6.44 -30.70 28.24
N VAL A 119 -6.61 -30.17 27.04
CA VAL A 119 -6.71 -28.73 26.79
C VAL A 119 -7.59 -28.48 25.56
N THR A 120 -8.33 -27.38 25.59
CA THR A 120 -9.08 -26.88 24.44
C THR A 120 -9.00 -25.36 24.42
N LEU A 121 -8.74 -24.79 23.24
CA LEU A 121 -8.98 -23.40 22.93
C LEU A 121 -10.13 -23.34 21.92
N GLY A 122 -11.16 -22.56 22.20
CA GLY A 122 -12.34 -22.43 21.35
C GLY A 122 -12.79 -20.98 21.24
N GLN A 123 -13.71 -20.75 20.31
CA GLN A 123 -14.45 -19.50 20.15
C GLN A 123 -15.87 -19.70 20.66
N ASP A 124 -16.34 -18.82 21.53
CA ASP A 124 -17.73 -18.79 22.01
C ASP A 124 -18.33 -17.38 21.74
N GLY A 125 -18.95 -17.26 20.57
CA GLY A 125 -19.40 -15.98 20.06
C GLY A 125 -18.26 -14.99 19.88
N SER A 126 -18.30 -13.90 20.59
CA SER A 126 -17.31 -12.82 20.52
C SER A 126 -16.14 -12.97 21.51
N THR A 127 -16.02 -14.10 22.22
CA THR A 127 -14.93 -14.36 23.17
C THR A 127 -14.19 -15.66 22.87
N PHE A 128 -12.97 -15.79 23.37
CA PHE A 128 -12.22 -17.05 23.37
C PHE A 128 -12.42 -17.75 24.69
N ASP A 129 -12.52 -19.10 24.66
CA ASP A 129 -12.71 -19.99 25.82
C ASP A 129 -11.57 -21.01 25.87
N ALA A 130 -10.75 -20.93 26.92
CA ALA A 130 -9.69 -21.88 27.19
C ALA A 130 -10.10 -22.82 28.34
N ARG A 131 -10.14 -24.12 28.04
CA ARG A 131 -10.41 -25.18 29.02
C ARG A 131 -9.17 -26.02 29.23
N PHE A 132 -8.83 -26.25 30.49
CA PHE A 132 -7.59 -26.90 30.83
C PHE A 132 -7.78 -27.90 31.98
N ARG A 133 -7.42 -29.17 31.75
CA ARG A 133 -7.59 -30.26 32.72
C ARG A 133 -6.47 -30.23 33.73
N THR A 134 -6.87 -30.20 34.99
CA THR A 134 -6.03 -30.43 36.17
C THR A 134 -6.77 -31.32 37.14
N GLN A 135 -6.20 -31.72 38.28
CA GLN A 135 -6.92 -32.44 39.33
C GLN A 135 -8.11 -31.63 39.88
N SER A 136 -8.07 -30.29 39.85
CA SER A 136 -9.16 -29.46 40.37
C SER A 136 -10.23 -29.10 39.35
N THR A 137 -9.95 -29.16 38.04
CA THR A 137 -10.92 -28.76 36.99
C THR A 137 -11.63 -29.98 36.35
N GLY A 138 -11.26 -31.21 36.72
CA GLY A 138 -11.85 -32.42 36.17
C GLY A 138 -11.59 -32.62 34.67
N THR A 139 -12.29 -33.66 34.11
CA THR A 139 -12.07 -34.07 32.71
C THR A 139 -12.53 -33.03 31.66
N ASN A 140 -13.49 -32.20 32.01
CA ASN A 140 -14.02 -31.13 31.12
C ASN A 140 -13.24 -29.81 31.20
N GLY A 141 -12.29 -29.67 32.12
CA GLY A 141 -11.48 -28.47 32.27
C GLY A 141 -12.28 -27.22 32.69
N ILE A 142 -13.31 -27.40 33.57
CA ILE A 142 -14.17 -26.32 34.05
C ILE A 142 -13.83 -26.03 35.53
N PRO A 143 -13.80 -24.71 35.94
CA PRO A 143 -14.19 -23.53 35.21
C PRO A 143 -13.18 -23.18 34.11
N SER A 144 -13.67 -22.63 32.99
CA SER A 144 -12.85 -22.18 31.86
C SER A 144 -12.37 -20.73 31.99
N LEU A 145 -11.29 -20.36 31.31
CA LEU A 145 -10.89 -18.98 31.14
C LEU A 145 -11.54 -18.45 29.85
N SER A 146 -12.63 -17.69 30.04
CA SER A 146 -13.28 -17.00 28.91
C SER A 146 -12.87 -15.54 28.90
N SER A 147 -12.19 -15.07 27.86
CA SER A 147 -11.68 -13.72 27.78
C SER A 147 -11.30 -13.35 26.33
N GLY A 148 -11.02 -12.06 26.12
CA GLY A 148 -10.61 -11.51 24.85
C GLY A 148 -11.77 -11.28 23.90
N ARG A 149 -11.58 -10.36 22.96
CA ARG A 149 -12.55 -10.08 21.91
C ARG A 149 -12.11 -10.74 20.62
N VAL A 150 -12.95 -11.63 20.11
CA VAL A 150 -12.73 -12.22 18.77
C VAL A 150 -12.87 -11.14 17.71
N ALA A 151 -11.95 -11.13 16.76
CA ALA A 151 -12.02 -10.33 15.54
C ALA A 151 -11.92 -11.26 14.33
N THR A 152 -12.39 -10.81 13.18
CA THR A 152 -12.24 -11.54 11.90
C THR A 152 -10.92 -11.22 11.20
N ASP A 153 -10.05 -10.47 11.86
CA ASP A 153 -8.69 -10.17 11.40
C ASP A 153 -7.70 -11.26 11.83
N LYS A 154 -6.54 -11.28 11.18
CA LYS A 154 -5.43 -12.14 11.59
C LYS A 154 -5.00 -11.79 13.00
N THR A 155 -5.22 -12.70 13.94
CA THR A 155 -5.03 -12.49 15.38
C THR A 155 -4.03 -13.51 15.93
N HIS A 156 -3.10 -13.05 16.75
CA HIS A 156 -2.28 -13.91 17.59
C HIS A 156 -3.01 -14.16 18.90
N ILE A 157 -3.21 -15.45 19.22
CA ILE A 157 -3.77 -15.87 20.51
C ILE A 157 -2.79 -16.83 21.19
N ALA A 158 -2.51 -16.57 22.46
CA ALA A 158 -1.70 -17.49 23.27
C ALA A 158 -2.38 -17.77 24.61
N PHE A 159 -2.37 -19.04 25.01
CA PHE A 159 -2.80 -19.50 26.34
C PHE A 159 -1.61 -20.14 27.05
N ILE A 160 -1.27 -19.63 28.24
CA ILE A 160 -0.15 -20.07 29.04
C ILE A 160 -0.66 -20.58 30.40
N ARG A 161 -0.17 -21.74 30.84
CA ARG A 161 -0.35 -22.22 32.20
C ARG A 161 1.01 -22.44 32.84
N SER A 162 1.33 -21.61 33.81
CA SER A 162 2.58 -21.65 34.58
C SER A 162 2.54 -22.72 35.69
N ARG A 163 3.71 -23.11 36.19
CA ARG A 163 3.87 -24.19 37.18
C ARG A 163 3.06 -23.97 38.46
N ASP A 164 2.92 -22.71 38.89
CA ASP A 164 2.08 -22.35 40.05
C ASP A 164 0.57 -22.47 39.79
N GLY A 165 0.17 -22.83 38.57
CA GLY A 165 -1.20 -23.05 38.12
C GLY A 165 -1.91 -21.79 37.61
N GLN A 166 -1.21 -20.65 37.42
CA GLN A 166 -1.81 -19.46 36.84
C GLN A 166 -1.98 -19.67 35.34
N GLY A 167 -3.24 -19.63 34.86
CA GLY A 167 -3.57 -19.58 33.45
C GLY A 167 -3.74 -18.15 32.97
N THR A 168 -3.14 -17.80 31.84
CA THR A 168 -3.23 -16.45 31.26
C THR A 168 -3.50 -16.55 29.75
N LEU A 169 -4.46 -15.76 29.26
CA LEU A 169 -4.77 -15.61 27.84
C LEU A 169 -4.22 -14.28 27.35
N TYR A 170 -3.54 -14.33 26.19
CA TYR A 170 -2.99 -13.16 25.51
C TYR A 170 -3.61 -13.03 24.13
N LEU A 171 -3.86 -11.79 23.69
CA LEU A 171 -4.27 -11.43 22.33
C LEU A 171 -3.30 -10.40 21.78
N ASN A 172 -2.73 -10.67 20.61
CA ASN A 172 -1.77 -9.78 19.94
C ASN A 172 -0.67 -9.27 20.90
N GLY A 173 -0.10 -10.20 21.67
CA GLY A 173 0.94 -9.91 22.65
C GLY A 173 0.48 -9.28 23.96
N GLN A 174 -0.79 -8.88 24.05
CA GLN A 174 -1.34 -8.20 25.24
C GLN A 174 -2.15 -9.17 26.12
N LYS A 175 -1.96 -9.06 27.42
CA LYS A 175 -2.69 -9.87 28.41
C LYS A 175 -4.17 -9.52 28.38
N SER A 176 -5.01 -10.54 28.19
CA SER A 176 -6.45 -10.38 28.03
C SER A 176 -7.22 -10.89 29.26
N GLY A 177 -6.82 -12.01 29.84
CA GLY A 177 -7.48 -12.56 31.03
C GLY A 177 -6.62 -13.53 31.79
N GLN A 178 -7.02 -13.82 33.05
CA GLN A 178 -6.31 -14.76 33.92
C GLN A 178 -7.27 -15.58 34.73
N GLN A 179 -6.90 -16.85 35.02
CA GLN A 179 -7.61 -17.74 35.91
C GLN A 179 -6.68 -18.74 36.55
N LYS A 180 -6.95 -19.16 37.79
CA LYS A 180 -6.19 -20.19 38.47
C LYS A 180 -6.70 -21.59 38.07
N PHE A 181 -5.82 -22.40 37.48
CA PHE A 181 -6.00 -23.81 37.19
C PHE A 181 -5.13 -24.61 38.16
N SER A 182 -5.61 -24.75 39.41
CA SER A 182 -4.86 -25.41 40.49
C SER A 182 -4.70 -26.91 40.27
N GLY A 183 -3.72 -27.52 40.92
CA GLY A 183 -3.42 -28.93 40.81
C GLY A 183 -2.35 -29.22 39.76
N ASP A 184 -1.84 -30.44 39.76
CA ASP A 184 -0.85 -30.89 38.80
C ASP A 184 -1.49 -31.41 37.51
N LEU A 185 -0.64 -31.80 36.53
CA LEU A 185 -1.05 -32.24 35.21
C LEU A 185 -0.85 -33.74 35.00
N ILE A 186 -0.62 -34.51 36.10
CA ILE A 186 -0.35 -35.93 36.02
C ILE A 186 -1.57 -36.69 35.49
N ASN A 187 -2.78 -36.13 35.65
CA ASN A 187 -4.06 -36.66 35.20
C ASN A 187 -4.34 -36.37 33.72
N TRP A 188 -3.40 -35.78 32.97
CA TRP A 188 -3.54 -35.69 31.52
C TRP A 188 -3.59 -37.08 30.90
N ASP A 189 -4.57 -37.32 30.07
CA ASP A 189 -4.77 -38.62 29.43
C ASP A 189 -3.81 -38.78 28.24
N GLN A 190 -3.07 -39.88 28.22
CA GLN A 190 -2.06 -40.18 27.21
C GLN A 190 -2.64 -40.68 25.88
N ASN A 191 -3.91 -41.02 25.82
CA ASN A 191 -4.60 -41.51 24.65
C ASN A 191 -5.35 -40.42 23.86
N PHE A 192 -5.40 -39.19 24.39
CA PHE A 192 -6.08 -38.09 23.71
C PHE A 192 -5.29 -37.63 22.48
N ARG A 193 -6.05 -37.36 21.42
CA ARG A 193 -5.50 -36.96 20.14
C ARG A 193 -5.63 -35.46 19.93
N LEU A 194 -4.79 -34.91 19.05
CA LEU A 194 -4.79 -33.49 18.71
C LEU A 194 -5.72 -33.26 17.50
N ALA A 195 -6.57 -32.23 17.61
CA ALA A 195 -7.49 -31.84 16.56
C ALA A 195 -7.49 -30.29 16.39
N LEU A 196 -7.65 -29.82 15.17
CA LEU A 196 -7.90 -28.43 14.82
C LEU A 196 -9.23 -28.31 14.08
N GLY A 197 -9.97 -27.22 14.31
CA GLY A 197 -11.17 -26.87 13.56
C GLY A 197 -12.44 -27.61 13.98
N ASN A 198 -12.36 -28.62 14.80
CA ASN A 198 -13.53 -29.33 15.34
C ASN A 198 -13.14 -30.22 16.54
N GLU A 199 -14.15 -30.83 17.15
CA GLU A 199 -14.01 -31.93 18.11
C GLU A 199 -14.10 -33.29 17.39
N PHE A 200 -13.60 -34.40 17.98
CA PHE A 200 -13.69 -35.75 17.44
C PHE A 200 -15.14 -36.26 17.30
N THR A 201 -16.05 -35.71 18.08
CA THR A 201 -17.50 -35.91 17.94
C THR A 201 -18.13 -35.13 16.78
N LYS A 202 -17.37 -34.26 16.12
CA LYS A 202 -17.76 -33.41 14.97
C LYS A 202 -18.91 -32.42 15.25
N ASP A 203 -19.19 -32.12 16.51
CA ASP A 203 -20.29 -31.29 16.97
C ASP A 203 -19.87 -29.88 17.41
N ARG A 204 -18.59 -29.53 17.22
CA ARG A 204 -18.01 -28.21 17.61
C ARG A 204 -17.19 -27.56 16.48
N PRO A 205 -17.75 -27.46 15.27
CA PRO A 205 -16.99 -26.94 14.13
C PRO A 205 -16.60 -25.48 14.34
N TRP A 206 -15.35 -25.17 13.97
CA TRP A 206 -14.84 -23.81 13.84
C TRP A 206 -14.44 -23.57 12.38
N LEU A 207 -14.83 -22.41 11.85
CA LEU A 207 -14.48 -21.94 10.51
C LEU A 207 -13.51 -20.77 10.62
N GLY A 208 -12.50 -20.77 9.78
CA GLY A 208 -11.47 -19.75 9.78
C GLY A 208 -10.17 -20.24 9.17
N THR A 209 -9.16 -19.41 9.24
CA THR A 209 -7.83 -19.68 8.69
C THR A 209 -6.83 -19.91 9.81
N PHE A 210 -6.06 -20.97 9.71
CA PHE A 210 -4.85 -21.20 10.50
C PHE A 210 -3.63 -20.72 9.71
N HIS A 211 -2.78 -19.93 10.36
CA HIS A 211 -1.50 -19.48 9.80
C HIS A 211 -0.32 -20.16 10.50
N GLN A 212 -0.43 -20.36 11.81
CA GLN A 212 0.57 -21.07 12.61
C GLN A 212 -0.07 -21.61 13.89
N VAL A 213 0.36 -22.79 14.33
CA VAL A 213 0.04 -23.33 15.65
C VAL A 213 1.28 -23.94 16.27
N ALA A 214 1.63 -23.53 17.49
CA ALA A 214 2.76 -24.02 18.24
C ALA A 214 2.37 -24.40 19.68
N LEU A 215 2.78 -25.58 20.15
CA LEU A 215 2.50 -26.09 21.48
C LEU A 215 3.82 -26.35 22.22
N TYR A 216 3.90 -25.88 23.45
CA TYR A 216 5.11 -25.92 24.29
C TYR A 216 4.82 -26.61 25.62
N ALA A 217 5.82 -27.26 26.17
CA ALA A 217 5.81 -27.83 27.50
C ALA A 217 6.53 -26.92 28.54
N THR A 218 6.52 -25.64 28.29
CA THR A 218 7.05 -24.57 29.13
C THR A 218 6.07 -23.43 29.21
N ALA A 219 6.07 -22.64 30.29
CA ALA A 219 5.33 -21.41 30.39
C ALA A 219 6.12 -20.27 29.71
N LEU A 220 5.64 -19.79 28.58
CA LEU A 220 6.24 -18.67 27.85
C LEU A 220 6.15 -17.38 28.68
N SER A 221 7.23 -16.61 28.70
CA SER A 221 7.29 -15.27 29.28
C SER A 221 6.56 -14.23 28.44
N GLU A 222 6.22 -13.08 29.03
CA GLU A 222 5.58 -11.97 28.30
C GLU A 222 6.44 -11.45 27.14
N SER A 223 7.76 -11.46 27.26
CA SER A 223 8.67 -11.07 26.18
C SER A 223 8.67 -12.07 25.03
N GLU A 224 8.66 -13.37 25.32
CA GLU A 224 8.55 -14.43 24.29
C GLU A 224 7.19 -14.39 23.58
N ILE A 225 6.11 -14.11 24.32
CA ILE A 225 4.77 -13.94 23.73
C ILE A 225 4.71 -12.71 22.83
N THR A 226 5.35 -11.60 23.25
CA THR A 226 5.44 -10.39 22.42
C THR A 226 6.22 -10.66 21.14
N THR A 227 7.31 -11.38 21.21
CA THR A 227 8.08 -11.81 20.03
C THR A 227 7.24 -12.69 19.11
N LEU A 228 6.57 -13.72 19.65
CA LEU A 228 5.69 -14.59 18.86
C LEU A 228 4.49 -13.85 18.25
N SER A 229 4.01 -12.81 18.91
CA SER A 229 2.93 -11.96 18.42
C SER A 229 3.37 -11.02 17.30
N ASN A 230 4.64 -10.65 17.21
CA ASN A 230 5.15 -9.77 16.16
C ASN A 230 5.63 -10.54 14.93
N GLU A 231 6.28 -11.68 15.16
CA GLU A 231 7.06 -12.39 14.14
C GLU A 231 6.54 -13.81 13.86
N GLY A 232 5.65 -14.34 14.69
CA GLY A 232 5.32 -15.76 14.71
C GLY A 232 6.48 -16.61 15.26
N HIS A 233 6.30 -17.93 15.36
CA HIS A 233 7.42 -18.83 15.53
C HIS A 233 8.03 -19.04 14.14
N ILE A 234 9.13 -18.38 13.88
CA ILE A 234 10.00 -18.68 12.73
C ILE A 234 10.75 -19.94 13.15
N PRO A 235 10.56 -21.10 12.50
CA PRO A 235 11.39 -22.26 12.77
C PRO A 235 12.79 -21.79 12.50
N THR A 236 13.64 -21.78 13.52
CA THR A 236 15.07 -21.70 13.28
C THR A 236 15.44 -23.04 12.69
N PRO A 237 15.72 -23.18 11.39
CA PRO A 237 16.39 -24.38 10.91
C PRO A 237 17.65 -24.53 11.76
N PRO A 238 18.24 -25.73 11.91
CA PRO A 238 19.64 -25.84 12.25
C PRO A 238 20.37 -25.21 11.07
N GLN A 239 20.49 -23.89 11.12
CA GLN A 239 21.14 -23.13 10.08
C GLN A 239 22.61 -23.40 10.28
N THR A 240 23.19 -23.96 9.25
CA THR A 240 24.63 -23.79 9.11
C THR A 240 24.90 -22.29 9.21
N PRO A 241 26.05 -21.85 9.70
CA PRO A 241 26.40 -20.44 9.72
C PRO A 241 26.10 -19.74 8.38
N ALA A 242 26.29 -20.44 7.25
CA ALA A 242 25.96 -19.95 5.93
C ALA A 242 24.45 -19.67 5.73
N GLN A 243 23.58 -20.61 6.08
CA GLN A 243 22.12 -20.42 5.96
C GLN A 243 21.61 -19.31 6.90
N ARG A 244 22.19 -19.18 8.07
CA ARG A 244 21.89 -18.08 8.99
C ARG A 244 22.31 -16.73 8.41
N SER A 245 23.49 -16.68 7.80
CA SER A 245 24.02 -15.50 7.15
C SER A 245 23.15 -15.06 5.95
N GLU A 246 22.69 -16.02 5.11
CA GLU A 246 21.78 -15.77 4.00
C GLU A 246 20.43 -15.20 4.48
N HIS A 247 19.86 -15.79 5.53
CA HIS A 247 18.63 -15.31 6.15
C HIS A 247 18.79 -13.88 6.69
N LEU A 248 19.89 -13.60 7.39
CA LEU A 248 20.21 -12.26 7.89
C LEU A 248 20.35 -11.26 6.75
N PHE A 249 21.01 -11.65 5.65
CA PHE A 249 21.17 -10.76 4.50
C PHE A 249 19.82 -10.32 3.95
N LEU A 250 18.98 -11.26 3.55
CA LEU A 250 17.69 -10.96 2.91
C LEU A 250 16.73 -10.16 3.79
N ASN A 251 16.69 -10.47 5.09
CA ASN A 251 15.65 -9.89 5.96
C ASN A 251 16.12 -8.64 6.74
N HIS A 252 17.43 -8.45 6.89
CA HIS A 252 17.96 -7.38 7.73
C HIS A 252 19.05 -6.57 7.06
N ILE A 253 20.08 -7.23 6.46
CA ILE A 253 21.26 -6.51 5.98
C ILE A 253 21.00 -5.74 4.70
N GLU A 254 20.37 -6.37 3.70
CA GLU A 254 19.98 -5.70 2.47
C GLU A 254 19.12 -4.45 2.74
N PRO A 255 18.07 -4.50 3.61
CA PRO A 255 17.35 -3.31 4.04
C PRO A 255 18.19 -2.28 4.80
N ILE A 256 19.17 -2.70 5.64
CA ILE A 256 20.08 -1.79 6.35
C ILE A 256 20.98 -1.06 5.36
N LEU A 257 21.64 -1.79 4.46
CA LEU A 257 22.49 -1.21 3.43
C LEU A 257 21.72 -0.20 2.58
N ALA A 258 20.55 -0.60 2.09
CA ALA A 258 19.69 0.24 1.26
C ALA A 258 19.30 1.57 1.93
N ARG A 259 19.04 1.55 3.24
CA ARG A 259 18.55 2.74 3.97
C ARG A 259 19.65 3.64 4.51
N HIS A 260 20.79 3.06 4.89
CA HIS A 260 21.81 3.78 5.65
C HIS A 260 23.13 3.97 4.89
N CYS A 261 23.44 3.10 3.90
CA CYS A 261 24.74 3.07 3.24
C CYS A 261 24.71 3.51 1.78
N LEU A 262 23.69 3.07 1.00
CA LEU A 262 23.67 3.26 -0.45
C LEU A 262 23.39 4.70 -0.90
N GLU A 263 23.13 5.61 0.03
CA GLU A 263 23.07 7.04 -0.31
C GLU A 263 24.43 7.56 -0.79
N CYS A 264 25.51 7.08 -0.13
CA CYS A 264 26.89 7.50 -0.37
C CYS A 264 27.76 6.42 -1.03
N HIS A 265 27.43 5.13 -0.82
CA HIS A 265 28.22 3.99 -1.26
C HIS A 265 27.45 3.14 -2.28
N ASP A 266 27.00 3.73 -3.38
CA ASP A 266 26.42 3.01 -4.51
C ASP A 266 27.24 3.21 -5.79
N SER A 267 26.85 2.55 -6.88
CA SER A 267 27.57 2.62 -8.16
C SER A 267 27.63 4.02 -8.79
N THR A 268 26.89 4.99 -8.26
CA THR A 268 26.87 6.39 -8.72
C THR A 268 27.75 7.28 -7.88
N THR A 269 27.85 7.01 -6.58
CA THR A 269 28.41 7.95 -5.58
C THR A 269 29.61 7.37 -4.85
N THR A 270 30.15 6.30 -5.15
CA THR A 270 31.32 5.60 -4.55
C THR A 270 32.18 6.40 -3.55
N GLU A 271 31.58 7.06 -2.54
CA GLU A 271 32.34 7.80 -1.54
C GLU A 271 33.35 6.88 -0.84
N GLY A 272 34.61 7.35 -0.74
CA GLY A 272 35.71 6.52 -0.25
C GLY A 272 36.05 5.33 -1.17
N ASP A 273 35.78 5.44 -2.49
CA ASP A 273 35.98 4.38 -3.48
C ASP A 273 35.19 3.09 -3.16
N LEU A 274 34.10 3.20 -2.38
CA LEU A 274 33.31 2.08 -1.90
C LEU A 274 31.92 2.03 -2.55
N ASP A 275 31.57 0.89 -3.16
CA ASP A 275 30.24 0.57 -3.65
C ASP A 275 29.69 -0.68 -2.93
N LEU A 276 28.69 -0.46 -2.07
CA LEU A 276 27.95 -1.49 -1.31
C LEU A 276 26.63 -1.89 -1.98
N SER A 277 26.35 -1.40 -3.19
CA SER A 277 25.12 -1.75 -3.90
C SER A 277 25.20 -3.08 -4.63
N GLN A 278 26.42 -3.60 -4.85
CA GLN A 278 26.66 -4.82 -5.61
C GLN A 278 27.55 -5.79 -4.82
N LYS A 279 27.22 -7.08 -4.95
CA LYS A 279 28.04 -8.15 -4.35
C LYS A 279 29.52 -8.06 -4.76
N ARG A 280 29.75 -7.88 -6.07
CA ARG A 280 31.10 -7.86 -6.62
C ARG A 280 31.98 -6.75 -6.05
N THR A 281 31.43 -5.55 -5.92
CA THR A 281 32.14 -4.35 -5.45
C THR A 281 32.28 -4.36 -3.93
N ALA A 282 31.27 -4.78 -3.20
CA ALA A 282 31.28 -4.87 -1.72
C ALA A 282 32.35 -5.83 -1.16
N PHE A 283 32.79 -6.82 -1.94
CA PHE A 283 33.83 -7.79 -1.58
C PHE A 283 35.11 -7.65 -2.43
N LEU A 284 35.25 -6.53 -3.14
CA LEU A 284 36.46 -6.29 -3.94
C LEU A 284 37.72 -6.19 -3.06
N ASP A 285 37.59 -5.47 -1.95
CA ASP A 285 38.58 -5.40 -0.88
C ASP A 285 38.13 -6.27 0.31
N PRO A 286 38.88 -7.34 0.66
CA PRO A 286 38.50 -8.25 1.73
C PRO A 286 38.50 -7.63 3.13
N ASP A 287 39.10 -6.45 3.33
CA ASP A 287 39.08 -5.72 4.58
C ASP A 287 37.80 -4.89 4.78
N ILE A 288 37.09 -4.55 3.71
CA ILE A 288 35.80 -3.83 3.80
C ILE A 288 34.77 -4.68 4.52
N ILE A 289 34.51 -5.91 4.00
CA ILE A 289 33.66 -6.92 4.63
C ILE A 289 34.44 -8.20 4.76
N SER A 290 35.01 -8.41 5.92
CA SER A 290 35.84 -9.58 6.21
C SER A 290 35.00 -10.73 6.75
N ALA A 291 34.50 -11.59 5.86
CA ALA A 291 33.61 -12.70 6.19
C ALA A 291 34.14 -13.59 7.33
N GLY A 292 33.38 -13.72 8.41
CA GLY A 292 33.74 -14.45 9.59
C GLY A 292 34.76 -13.74 10.52
N HIS A 293 35.25 -12.56 10.15
CA HIS A 293 36.31 -11.85 10.89
C HIS A 293 35.88 -10.41 11.26
N LEU A 294 35.01 -10.30 12.23
CA LEU A 294 34.40 -9.04 12.66
C LEU A 294 35.41 -7.91 12.91
N LYS A 295 36.52 -8.20 13.61
CA LYS A 295 37.55 -7.21 13.95
C LYS A 295 38.42 -6.75 12.77
N LYS A 296 38.27 -7.37 11.61
CA LYS A 296 38.95 -6.98 10.37
C LYS A 296 38.01 -6.28 9.38
N SER A 297 36.74 -6.25 9.68
CA SER A 297 35.74 -5.63 8.79
C SER A 297 35.62 -4.13 9.07
N LEU A 298 36.10 -3.30 8.15
CA LEU A 298 36.05 -1.84 8.24
C LEU A 298 34.60 -1.34 8.33
N VAL A 299 33.67 -1.97 7.61
CA VAL A 299 32.23 -1.65 7.71
C VAL A 299 31.72 -1.83 9.16
N TRP A 300 32.17 -2.87 9.87
CA TRP A 300 31.78 -3.06 11.25
C TRP A 300 32.43 -2.02 12.18
N GLU A 301 33.73 -1.77 12.04
CA GLU A 301 34.47 -0.82 12.85
C GLU A 301 33.83 0.59 12.79
N SER A 302 33.56 1.08 11.59
CA SER A 302 32.95 2.39 11.37
C SER A 302 31.50 2.49 11.88
N VAL A 303 30.72 1.39 11.79
CA VAL A 303 29.35 1.34 12.31
C VAL A 303 29.34 1.17 13.85
N GLU A 304 30.27 0.40 14.42
CA GLU A 304 30.37 0.20 15.87
C GLU A 304 30.74 1.51 16.59
N SER A 305 31.65 2.29 16.01
CA SER A 305 32.11 3.60 16.53
C SER A 305 31.14 4.74 16.28
N ASP A 306 30.05 4.54 15.54
CA ASP A 306 29.13 5.57 15.08
C ASP A 306 29.74 6.61 14.11
N GLU A 307 30.89 6.32 13.50
CA GLU A 307 31.45 7.13 12.42
C GLU A 307 30.59 7.04 11.15
N MET A 308 29.98 5.87 10.90
CA MET A 308 29.05 5.66 9.79
C MET A 308 27.64 5.28 10.29
N PRO A 309 26.60 5.82 9.64
CA PRO A 309 26.58 6.75 8.50
C PRO A 309 26.95 8.20 8.92
N GLU A 310 27.91 8.80 8.20
CA GLU A 310 28.41 10.15 8.49
C GLU A 310 27.28 11.21 8.41
N LYS A 311 27.23 12.11 9.39
CA LYS A 311 26.23 13.22 9.46
C LYS A 311 24.77 12.74 9.41
N ARG A 312 24.49 11.49 9.73
CA ARG A 312 23.14 10.86 9.77
C ARG A 312 22.90 10.20 11.13
N THR A 313 21.67 9.78 11.36
CA THR A 313 21.34 9.01 12.58
C THR A 313 22.05 7.67 12.54
N PRO A 314 22.81 7.31 13.59
CA PRO A 314 23.46 6.01 13.71
C PRO A 314 22.47 4.85 13.61
N LEU A 315 22.97 3.68 13.25
CA LEU A 315 22.19 2.44 13.27
C LEU A 315 21.69 2.16 14.70
N SER A 316 20.45 1.65 14.78
CA SER A 316 19.88 1.22 16.05
C SER A 316 20.70 0.02 16.63
N PRO A 317 20.65 -0.21 17.96
CA PRO A 317 21.32 -1.38 18.57
C PRO A 317 20.93 -2.72 17.94
N ALA A 318 19.66 -2.86 17.49
CA ALA A 318 19.18 -4.06 16.81
C ALA A 318 19.81 -4.22 15.41
N GLU A 319 19.88 -3.14 14.62
CA GLU A 319 20.53 -3.15 13.30
C GLU A 319 22.02 -3.45 13.40
N LYS A 320 22.71 -2.86 14.39
CA LYS A 320 24.11 -3.19 14.69
C LYS A 320 24.28 -4.67 15.05
N ALA A 321 23.36 -5.24 15.84
CA ALA A 321 23.41 -6.66 16.22
C ALA A 321 23.24 -7.57 14.99
N HIS A 322 22.34 -7.26 14.08
CA HIS A 322 22.17 -8.02 12.84
C HIS A 322 23.40 -7.94 11.93
N LEU A 323 23.98 -6.74 11.75
CA LEU A 323 25.19 -6.56 10.96
C LEU A 323 26.38 -7.37 11.55
N LYS A 324 26.57 -7.29 12.87
CA LYS A 324 27.56 -8.05 13.61
C LYS A 324 27.42 -9.55 13.40
N GLU A 325 26.22 -10.08 13.59
CA GLU A 325 25.93 -11.51 13.45
C GLU A 325 26.12 -11.97 11.99
N TRP A 326 25.68 -11.18 11.02
CA TRP A 326 25.86 -11.48 9.61
C TRP A 326 27.34 -11.62 9.21
N ILE A 327 28.17 -10.66 9.59
CA ILE A 327 29.61 -10.73 9.33
C ILE A 327 30.22 -11.97 10.03
N ALA A 328 29.89 -12.20 11.31
CA ALA A 328 30.42 -13.32 12.10
C ALA A 328 30.02 -14.69 11.54
N THR A 329 28.85 -14.81 10.89
CA THR A 329 28.33 -16.05 10.29
C THR A 329 28.75 -16.27 8.83
N GLY A 330 29.58 -15.39 8.28
CA GLY A 330 30.21 -15.58 6.96
C GLY A 330 29.78 -14.58 5.90
N ALA A 331 29.05 -13.50 6.26
CA ALA A 331 28.68 -12.39 5.38
C ALA A 331 28.11 -12.84 4.03
N ALA A 332 27.20 -13.83 4.04
CA ALA A 332 26.58 -14.34 2.82
C ALA A 332 25.78 -13.21 2.12
N TRP A 333 25.95 -13.09 0.82
CA TRP A 333 25.31 -12.08 -0.02
C TRP A 333 24.60 -12.76 -1.17
N THR A 334 23.28 -12.64 -1.25
CA THR A 334 22.42 -13.40 -2.17
C THR A 334 21.95 -12.62 -3.39
N SER A 335 21.85 -11.28 -3.29
CA SER A 335 21.43 -10.40 -4.39
C SER A 335 22.62 -10.00 -5.25
N GLU A 336 22.49 -9.91 -6.56
CA GLU A 336 23.53 -9.33 -7.42
C GLU A 336 23.62 -7.82 -7.21
N ASN A 337 22.48 -7.13 -7.16
CA ASN A 337 22.37 -5.69 -6.93
C ASN A 337 21.27 -5.43 -5.90
N ILE A 338 21.47 -4.45 -5.03
CA ILE A 338 20.46 -3.97 -4.07
C ILE A 338 19.70 -2.81 -4.71
N ASP A 339 18.37 -2.91 -4.77
CA ASP A 339 17.49 -1.81 -5.16
C ASP A 339 17.03 -1.03 -3.92
N PRO A 340 17.52 0.20 -3.66
CA PRO A 340 17.11 0.97 -2.49
C PRO A 340 15.59 1.18 -2.40
N ALA A 341 14.91 1.33 -3.54
CA ALA A 341 13.47 1.54 -3.56
C ALA A 341 12.65 0.31 -3.13
N ALA A 342 13.23 -0.89 -3.21
CA ALA A 342 12.58 -2.10 -2.69
C ALA A 342 12.58 -2.13 -1.15
N HIS A 343 13.45 -1.35 -0.50
CA HIS A 343 13.65 -1.35 0.95
C HIS A 343 13.21 -0.07 1.65
N LEU A 344 12.54 0.86 0.94
CA LEU A 344 11.93 2.01 1.57
C LEU A 344 10.94 1.56 2.64
N LEU A 345 11.06 2.13 3.84
CA LEU A 345 10.08 1.92 4.91
C LEU A 345 8.77 2.59 4.50
N LEU A 346 7.81 1.78 4.14
CA LEU A 346 6.45 2.22 3.86
C LEU A 346 5.64 1.99 5.15
N THR A 347 5.34 3.07 5.85
CA THR A 347 4.47 3.00 7.03
C THR A 347 3.06 2.62 6.59
N ASP A 348 2.37 1.81 7.40
CA ASP A 348 0.96 1.57 7.17
C ASP A 348 0.20 2.88 7.44
N PRO A 349 -0.44 3.46 6.44
CA PRO A 349 -1.20 4.68 6.63
C PRO A 349 -2.39 4.39 7.54
N LYS A 350 -2.65 5.29 8.49
CA LYS A 350 -3.93 5.27 9.20
C LYS A 350 -5.06 5.38 8.17
N LYS A 351 -6.13 4.59 8.34
CA LYS A 351 -7.33 4.77 7.54
C LYS A 351 -7.96 6.12 7.90
N PHE A 352 -8.13 6.96 6.89
CA PHE A 352 -8.82 8.23 7.02
C PHE A 352 -10.06 8.21 6.13
N PRO A 353 -11.20 8.74 6.60
CA PRO A 353 -12.30 9.08 5.70
C PRO A 353 -11.77 10.00 4.60
N ARG A 354 -11.96 9.62 3.36
CA ARG A 354 -11.45 10.39 2.24
C ARG A 354 -12.53 11.35 1.73
N ARG A 355 -12.36 12.67 1.95
CA ARG A 355 -13.20 13.70 1.33
C ARG A 355 -13.09 13.58 -0.20
N LEU A 356 -14.19 13.79 -0.92
CA LEU A 356 -14.14 13.92 -2.37
C LEU A 356 -13.28 15.12 -2.75
N THR A 357 -12.41 14.96 -3.73
CA THR A 357 -11.73 16.08 -4.38
C THR A 357 -12.73 16.96 -5.12
N LEU A 358 -12.36 18.19 -5.47
CA LEU A 358 -13.25 19.07 -6.23
C LEU A 358 -13.78 18.41 -7.52
N PRO A 359 -12.95 17.75 -8.39
CA PRO A 359 -13.46 17.03 -9.55
C PRO A 359 -14.43 15.89 -9.20
N GLU A 360 -14.14 15.10 -8.18
CA GLU A 360 -15.01 14.01 -7.72
C GLU A 360 -16.32 14.52 -7.16
N TYR A 361 -16.32 15.64 -6.43
CA TYR A 361 -17.51 16.30 -5.92
C TYR A 361 -18.38 16.78 -7.07
N LEU A 362 -17.81 17.49 -8.07
CA LEU A 362 -18.53 17.96 -9.25
C LEU A 362 -19.14 16.79 -10.04
N ALA A 363 -18.37 15.73 -10.28
CA ALA A 363 -18.86 14.53 -10.94
C ALA A 363 -20.01 13.88 -10.16
N THR A 364 -19.92 13.88 -8.81
CA THR A 364 -20.97 13.33 -7.95
C THR A 364 -22.25 14.16 -8.00
N VAL A 365 -22.15 15.47 -7.90
CA VAL A 365 -23.32 16.38 -8.01
C VAL A 365 -23.96 16.23 -9.38
N GLN A 366 -23.17 16.30 -10.44
CA GLN A 366 -23.68 16.21 -11.81
C GLN A 366 -24.36 14.85 -12.06
N ALA A 367 -23.75 13.74 -11.63
CA ALA A 367 -24.30 12.40 -11.85
C ALA A 367 -25.58 12.14 -11.04
N THR A 368 -25.67 12.70 -9.83
CA THR A 368 -26.80 12.42 -8.93
C THR A 368 -27.96 13.37 -9.11
N THR A 369 -27.69 14.64 -9.42
CA THR A 369 -28.72 15.71 -9.48
C THR A 369 -28.95 16.29 -10.89
N GLU A 370 -28.06 16.05 -11.84
CA GLU A 370 -28.01 16.64 -13.18
C GLU A 370 -27.75 18.16 -13.17
N ILE A 371 -27.33 18.72 -12.03
CA ILE A 371 -27.00 20.15 -11.86
C ILE A 371 -25.52 20.40 -12.01
N ASP A 372 -25.16 21.36 -12.85
CA ASP A 372 -23.78 21.87 -12.96
C ASP A 372 -23.58 23.03 -12.00
N VAL A 373 -22.54 22.88 -11.15
CA VAL A 373 -22.08 23.89 -10.19
C VAL A 373 -20.57 24.13 -10.30
N THR A 374 -19.98 23.83 -11.46
CA THR A 374 -18.53 23.87 -11.68
C THR A 374 -17.93 25.22 -11.33
N ASN A 375 -18.51 26.32 -11.80
CA ASN A 375 -17.99 27.66 -11.56
C ASN A 375 -18.09 28.04 -10.08
N GLU A 376 -19.26 27.84 -9.48
CA GLU A 376 -19.51 28.22 -8.09
C GLU A 376 -18.71 27.35 -7.10
N ALA A 377 -18.59 26.07 -7.37
CA ALA A 377 -17.78 25.19 -6.52
C ALA A 377 -16.28 25.52 -6.63
N THR A 378 -15.79 25.86 -7.81
CA THR A 378 -14.41 26.30 -8.02
C THR A 378 -14.09 27.61 -7.28
N GLU A 379 -15.06 28.51 -7.18
CA GLU A 379 -14.92 29.78 -6.48
C GLU A 379 -15.03 29.62 -4.94
N LEU A 380 -15.95 28.76 -4.47
CA LEU A 380 -16.27 28.64 -3.05
C LEU A 380 -15.35 27.69 -2.29
N LEU A 381 -14.96 26.57 -2.90
CA LEU A 381 -14.16 25.52 -2.22
C LEU A 381 -12.67 25.86 -2.25
N PRO A 382 -11.97 25.72 -1.11
CA PRO A 382 -10.51 25.78 -1.08
C PRO A 382 -9.90 24.73 -2.03
N PRO A 383 -8.76 25.07 -2.67
CA PRO A 383 -8.09 24.12 -3.57
C PRO A 383 -7.54 22.90 -2.83
N ASP A 384 -7.67 21.74 -3.44
CA ASP A 384 -7.04 20.52 -2.94
C ASP A 384 -5.51 20.61 -3.09
N LEU A 385 -4.77 20.37 -2.02
CA LEU A 385 -3.32 20.40 -2.00
C LEU A 385 -2.74 19.09 -2.56
N ARG A 386 -1.63 19.20 -3.29
CA ARG A 386 -0.91 18.04 -3.83
C ARG A 386 0.08 17.51 -2.81
N THR A 387 0.00 16.21 -2.51
CA THR A 387 0.90 15.51 -1.59
C THR A 387 1.17 14.11 -2.13
N ASP A 388 2.39 13.60 -2.01
CA ASP A 388 2.82 12.31 -2.57
C ASP A 388 2.55 12.16 -4.08
N GLY A 389 2.58 13.26 -4.79
CA GLY A 389 2.35 13.28 -6.23
C GLY A 389 0.89 13.44 -6.66
N PHE A 390 -0.08 13.45 -5.75
CA PHE A 390 -1.52 13.49 -6.06
C PHE A 390 -2.31 14.41 -5.14
N ARG A 391 -3.44 14.94 -5.64
CA ARG A 391 -4.38 15.74 -4.83
C ARG A 391 -5.43 14.91 -4.12
N ASN A 392 -5.56 13.65 -4.45
CA ASN A 392 -6.56 12.75 -3.87
C ASN A 392 -6.06 11.96 -2.65
N THR A 393 -4.90 12.33 -2.09
CA THR A 393 -4.32 11.67 -0.91
C THR A 393 -5.13 11.98 0.34
N ALA A 394 -5.72 10.95 0.94
CA ALA A 394 -6.75 11.06 1.97
C ALA A 394 -6.34 11.91 3.19
N TYR A 395 -5.13 11.74 3.72
CA TYR A 395 -4.69 12.48 4.91
C TYR A 395 -4.47 13.98 4.66
N ASN A 396 -4.42 14.40 3.41
CA ASN A 396 -4.26 15.81 3.03
C ASN A 396 -5.60 16.48 2.64
N LEU A 397 -6.68 15.71 2.55
CA LEU A 397 -8.02 16.21 2.25
C LEU A 397 -8.76 16.66 3.53
N GLY A 398 -8.11 17.51 4.32
CA GLY A 398 -8.70 18.09 5.53
C GLY A 398 -9.93 18.96 5.24
N VAL A 399 -10.72 19.19 6.27
CA VAL A 399 -11.89 20.08 6.23
C VAL A 399 -11.77 21.14 7.31
N ASP A 400 -11.91 22.38 6.91
CA ASP A 400 -11.99 23.53 7.80
C ASP A 400 -13.39 24.18 7.71
N LEU A 401 -13.59 25.27 8.43
CA LEU A 401 -14.88 25.99 8.44
C LEU A 401 -15.28 26.50 7.04
N LYS A 402 -14.30 26.90 6.20
CA LYS A 402 -14.57 27.35 4.83
C LYS A 402 -15.19 26.26 3.97
N HIS A 403 -14.69 25.02 4.10
CA HIS A 403 -15.30 23.87 3.41
C HIS A 403 -16.74 23.63 3.87
N VAL A 404 -17.00 23.70 5.18
CA VAL A 404 -18.36 23.52 5.72
C VAL A 404 -19.32 24.58 5.18
N GLU A 405 -18.92 25.85 5.23
CA GLU A 405 -19.71 26.96 4.69
C GLU A 405 -19.92 26.85 3.18
N ALA A 406 -18.88 26.47 2.44
CA ALA A 406 -18.97 26.29 0.98
C ALA A 406 -19.95 25.16 0.61
N HIS A 407 -19.85 24.00 1.27
CA HIS A 407 -20.76 22.89 1.00
C HIS A 407 -22.22 23.22 1.38
N ALA A 408 -22.46 24.00 2.45
CA ALA A 408 -23.78 24.47 2.79
C ALA A 408 -24.37 25.39 1.69
N ARG A 409 -23.60 26.37 1.22
CA ARG A 409 -23.99 27.27 0.12
C ARG A 409 -24.22 26.52 -1.18
N LEU A 410 -23.37 25.55 -1.50
CA LEU A 410 -23.51 24.71 -2.68
C LEU A 410 -24.76 23.83 -2.60
N ALA A 411 -25.07 23.26 -1.44
CA ALA A 411 -26.30 22.49 -1.25
C ALA A 411 -27.55 23.36 -1.48
N ASP A 412 -27.58 24.60 -0.96
CA ASP A 412 -28.67 25.56 -1.22
C ASP A 412 -28.78 25.89 -2.70
N LEU A 413 -27.64 26.14 -3.35
CA LEU A 413 -27.62 26.47 -4.78
C LEU A 413 -28.10 25.30 -5.63
N ILE A 414 -27.62 24.07 -5.38
CA ILE A 414 -28.04 22.87 -6.09
C ILE A 414 -29.59 22.71 -5.98
N VAL A 415 -30.12 22.78 -4.78
CA VAL A 415 -31.55 22.62 -4.53
C VAL A 415 -32.36 23.75 -5.18
N SER A 416 -31.82 24.98 -5.21
CA SER A 416 -32.50 26.12 -5.88
C SER A 416 -32.58 26.00 -7.41
N LYS A 417 -31.56 25.33 -8.01
CA LYS A 417 -31.52 25.04 -9.47
C LYS A 417 -32.32 23.78 -9.84
N LEU A 418 -32.64 22.94 -8.87
CA LEU A 418 -33.24 21.62 -9.08
C LEU A 418 -34.78 21.75 -9.16
N ASP A 419 -35.38 21.10 -10.15
CA ASP A 419 -36.83 20.81 -10.11
C ASP A 419 -37.06 19.68 -9.09
N VAL A 420 -37.29 20.08 -7.81
CA VAL A 420 -37.42 19.15 -6.69
C VAL A 420 -38.58 18.18 -6.89
N GLN A 421 -39.66 18.61 -7.49
CA GLN A 421 -40.83 17.76 -7.79
C GLN A 421 -40.46 16.65 -8.76
N LYS A 422 -39.86 17.03 -9.89
CA LYS A 422 -39.41 16.08 -10.90
C LYS A 422 -38.33 15.14 -10.37
N PHE A 423 -37.40 15.67 -9.60
CA PHE A 423 -36.35 14.86 -8.99
C PHE A 423 -36.93 13.83 -8.01
N ALA A 424 -37.75 14.25 -7.07
CA ALA A 424 -38.40 13.37 -6.09
C ALA A 424 -39.24 12.27 -6.76
N ALA A 425 -39.96 12.62 -7.85
CA ALA A 425 -40.81 11.70 -8.61
C ALA A 425 -40.02 10.53 -9.26
N ARG A 426 -38.70 10.62 -9.37
CA ARG A 426 -37.84 9.52 -9.84
C ARG A 426 -37.87 8.32 -8.87
N PHE A 427 -38.04 8.57 -7.57
CA PHE A 427 -37.93 7.56 -6.51
C PHE A 427 -39.34 7.08 -6.07
N SER A 428 -40.33 7.94 -6.04
CA SER A 428 -41.70 7.58 -5.70
C SER A 428 -42.69 8.64 -6.25
N LYS A 429 -43.86 8.19 -6.72
CA LYS A 429 -44.98 9.06 -7.06
C LYS A 429 -45.79 9.47 -5.83
N ASN A 430 -45.59 8.87 -4.69
CA ASN A 430 -46.29 9.17 -3.46
C ASN A 430 -45.76 10.48 -2.86
N ARG A 431 -46.62 11.45 -2.62
CA ARG A 431 -46.31 12.78 -2.08
C ARG A 431 -46.79 12.94 -0.62
N SER A 432 -47.08 11.85 0.06
CA SER A 432 -47.48 11.88 1.46
C SER A 432 -46.29 12.05 2.41
N LEU A 433 -46.39 12.97 3.36
CA LEU A 433 -45.44 13.15 4.44
C LEU A 433 -45.71 12.22 5.63
N THR A 434 -46.68 11.30 5.54
CA THR A 434 -46.94 10.32 6.60
C THR A 434 -45.84 9.29 6.67
N GLN A 435 -45.64 8.71 7.88
CA GLN A 435 -44.46 7.90 8.22
C GLN A 435 -44.10 6.82 7.21
N LYS A 436 -45.03 5.98 6.80
CA LYS A 436 -44.73 4.82 5.95
C LYS A 436 -44.35 5.17 4.50
N PRO A 437 -45.14 6.05 3.80
CA PRO A 437 -44.80 6.47 2.46
C PRO A 437 -43.51 7.29 2.37
N ILE A 438 -43.30 8.23 3.33
CA ILE A 438 -42.09 9.06 3.32
C ILE A 438 -40.85 8.23 3.58
N ARG A 439 -40.87 7.21 4.48
CA ARG A 439 -39.76 6.32 4.74
C ARG A 439 -39.27 5.64 3.46
N ALA A 440 -40.14 4.99 2.71
CA ALA A 440 -39.76 4.30 1.48
C ALA A 440 -39.19 5.27 0.41
N HIS A 441 -39.69 6.52 0.37
CA HIS A 441 -39.14 7.54 -0.50
C HIS A 441 -37.73 7.96 -0.09
N LEU A 442 -37.50 8.18 1.21
CA LEU A 442 -36.19 8.52 1.78
C LEU A 442 -35.16 7.42 1.54
N GLU A 443 -35.53 6.16 1.77
CA GLU A 443 -34.66 4.98 1.54
C GLU A 443 -34.22 4.91 0.07
N ALA A 444 -35.13 5.08 -0.88
CA ALA A 444 -34.81 5.04 -2.30
C ALA A 444 -33.94 6.22 -2.75
N MET A 445 -34.26 7.44 -2.30
CA MET A 445 -33.51 8.65 -2.63
C MET A 445 -32.12 8.63 -1.95
N GLY A 446 -32.05 8.24 -0.68
CA GLY A 446 -30.80 8.12 0.05
C GLY A 446 -29.88 7.04 -0.53
N HIS A 447 -30.43 5.90 -0.94
CA HIS A 447 -29.67 4.84 -1.61
C HIS A 447 -28.95 5.36 -2.87
N TRP A 448 -29.60 6.23 -3.63
CA TRP A 448 -29.03 6.88 -4.83
C TRP A 448 -27.99 7.95 -4.47
N LEU A 449 -28.37 8.92 -3.62
CA LEU A 449 -27.52 10.07 -3.29
C LEU A 449 -26.29 9.66 -2.43
N LEU A 450 -26.52 8.77 -1.45
CA LEU A 450 -25.49 8.39 -0.45
C LEU A 450 -24.79 7.07 -0.78
N ARG A 451 -25.01 6.55 -2.00
CA ARG A 451 -24.31 5.40 -2.58
C ARG A 451 -24.50 4.07 -1.80
N GLY A 452 -25.65 3.93 -1.14
CA GLY A 452 -25.99 2.73 -0.37
C GLY A 452 -27.18 2.95 0.55
N PRO A 453 -27.69 1.89 1.21
CA PRO A 453 -28.91 1.97 2.04
C PRO A 453 -28.70 2.94 3.20
N LEU A 454 -29.77 3.63 3.58
CA LEU A 454 -29.82 4.38 4.84
C LEU A 454 -29.97 3.40 6.01
N ASP A 455 -29.30 3.69 7.11
CA ASP A 455 -29.60 3.04 8.39
C ASP A 455 -30.85 3.67 9.06
N ASP A 456 -31.38 3.03 10.10
CA ASP A 456 -32.60 3.49 10.77
C ASP A 456 -32.43 4.90 11.37
N ARG A 457 -31.25 5.27 11.84
CA ARG A 457 -30.98 6.60 12.43
C ARG A 457 -30.99 7.68 11.35
N GLU A 458 -30.43 7.39 10.19
CA GLU A 458 -30.43 8.30 9.03
C GLU A 458 -31.86 8.50 8.53
N VAL A 459 -32.64 7.41 8.43
CA VAL A 459 -34.06 7.50 8.04
C VAL A 459 -34.83 8.34 9.05
N ASP A 460 -34.65 8.10 10.34
CA ASP A 460 -35.34 8.85 11.40
C ASP A 460 -34.96 10.34 11.37
N LEU A 461 -33.67 10.66 11.10
CA LEU A 461 -33.18 12.03 10.96
C LEU A 461 -33.91 12.77 9.82
N TYR A 462 -33.93 12.19 8.62
CA TYR A 462 -34.57 12.82 7.45
C TYR A 462 -36.10 12.83 7.59
N GLN A 463 -36.69 11.83 8.21
CA GLN A 463 -38.12 11.80 8.52
C GLN A 463 -38.48 12.89 9.55
N GLY A 464 -37.59 13.17 10.52
CA GLY A 464 -37.73 14.28 11.45
C GLY A 464 -37.83 15.64 10.74
N ILE A 465 -37.03 15.85 9.69
CA ILE A 465 -37.14 17.07 8.85
C ILE A 465 -38.53 17.15 8.21
N ALA A 466 -39.02 16.06 7.59
CA ALA A 466 -40.34 16.03 6.97
C ALA A 466 -41.44 16.34 7.97
N THR A 467 -41.35 15.76 9.19
CA THR A 467 -42.33 15.99 10.26
C THR A 467 -42.33 17.44 10.75
N THR A 468 -41.14 18.05 10.86
CA THR A 468 -40.99 19.46 11.29
C THR A 468 -41.59 20.41 10.23
N VAL A 469 -41.33 20.17 8.94
CA VAL A 469 -41.88 20.98 7.84
C VAL A 469 -43.40 20.84 7.82
N ALA A 470 -43.95 19.62 7.92
CA ALA A 470 -45.39 19.38 7.97
C ALA A 470 -46.05 20.04 9.15
N ALA A 471 -45.44 20.01 10.33
CA ALA A 471 -45.96 20.69 11.55
C ALA A 471 -45.98 22.23 11.40
N ALA A 472 -45.04 22.76 10.62
CA ALA A 472 -45.00 24.19 10.28
C ALA A 472 -45.97 24.57 9.11
N GLY A 473 -46.75 23.65 8.61
CA GLY A 473 -47.70 23.86 7.50
C GLY A 473 -47.06 23.83 6.10
N GLY A 474 -45.81 23.37 5.97
CA GLY A 474 -45.12 23.18 4.71
C GLY A 474 -45.62 21.96 3.92
N ASP A 475 -45.45 22.00 2.63
CA ASP A 475 -45.89 20.96 1.70
C ASP A 475 -44.73 19.91 1.47
N PHE A 476 -45.06 18.93 0.60
CA PHE A 476 -44.11 17.86 0.26
C PHE A 476 -42.84 18.40 -0.43
N ASP A 477 -42.99 19.38 -1.34
CA ASP A 477 -41.83 19.91 -2.09
C ASP A 477 -40.92 20.74 -1.21
N SER A 478 -41.47 21.47 -0.26
CA SER A 478 -40.72 22.15 0.81
C SER A 478 -39.94 21.15 1.69
N ALA A 479 -40.61 20.07 2.12
CA ALA A 479 -39.96 19.03 2.93
C ALA A 479 -38.81 18.36 2.14
N MET A 480 -39.02 17.97 0.88
CA MET A 480 -37.99 17.40 0.02
C MET A 480 -36.82 18.34 -0.19
N SER A 481 -37.06 19.64 -0.34
CA SER A 481 -36.00 20.64 -0.46
C SER A 481 -35.08 20.70 0.76
N TYR A 482 -35.63 20.65 1.98
CA TYR A 482 -34.84 20.61 3.20
C TYR A 482 -34.10 19.28 3.39
N ILE A 483 -34.75 18.16 3.05
CA ILE A 483 -34.11 16.82 3.13
C ILE A 483 -32.94 16.74 2.14
N LEU A 484 -33.09 17.21 0.91
CA LEU A 484 -32.03 17.24 -0.09
C LEU A 484 -30.84 18.08 0.37
N ARG A 485 -31.08 19.27 0.96
CA ARG A 485 -29.99 20.06 1.57
C ARG A 485 -29.26 19.28 2.65
N GLY A 486 -29.98 18.54 3.48
CA GLY A 486 -29.38 17.69 4.51
C GLY A 486 -28.54 16.53 3.91
N MET A 487 -29.07 15.85 2.90
CA MET A 487 -28.37 14.74 2.24
C MET A 487 -27.11 15.22 1.50
N LEU A 488 -27.16 16.36 0.79
CA LEU A 488 -26.03 16.94 0.08
C LEU A 488 -24.91 17.42 1.00
N GLN A 489 -25.19 17.66 2.28
CA GLN A 489 -24.21 18.01 3.30
C GLN A 489 -23.81 16.80 4.18
N SER A 490 -24.41 15.64 3.95
CA SER A 490 -24.09 14.43 4.70
C SER A 490 -22.61 14.03 4.50
N PRO A 491 -21.91 13.59 5.54
CA PRO A 491 -20.57 12.99 5.38
C PRO A 491 -20.55 11.86 4.33
N ARG A 492 -21.62 11.07 4.22
CA ARG A 492 -21.74 10.02 3.20
C ARG A 492 -21.81 10.57 1.79
N PHE A 493 -22.27 11.80 1.57
CA PHE A 493 -22.23 12.46 0.26
C PHE A 493 -20.85 13.05 -0.03
N LEU A 494 -20.24 13.70 0.97
CA LEU A 494 -19.00 14.47 0.82
C LEU A 494 -17.73 13.63 0.92
N TYR A 495 -17.80 12.43 1.51
CA TYR A 495 -16.65 11.56 1.75
C TYR A 495 -16.88 10.16 1.18
N ARG A 496 -15.79 9.49 0.87
CA ARG A 496 -15.74 8.04 0.83
C ARG A 496 -15.39 7.56 2.23
N ILE A 497 -16.37 6.96 2.87
CA ILE A 497 -16.22 6.38 4.22
C ILE A 497 -16.06 4.88 4.01
N GLU A 498 -14.98 4.32 4.53
CA GLU A 498 -14.67 2.90 4.47
C GLU A 498 -14.51 2.38 5.89
N GLN A 499 -15.14 1.26 6.19
CA GLN A 499 -15.01 0.60 7.49
C GLN A 499 -13.67 -0.12 7.61
N GLU A 500 -13.31 -0.53 8.83
CA GLU A 500 -12.14 -1.39 9.04
C GLU A 500 -12.44 -2.79 8.48
N GLY A 501 -11.46 -3.39 7.81
CA GLY A 501 -11.56 -4.71 7.20
C GLY A 501 -11.87 -4.67 5.70
N PRO A 502 -12.28 -5.81 5.11
CA PRO A 502 -12.69 -5.89 3.71
C PRO A 502 -13.91 -5.00 3.45
N PRO A 503 -13.98 -4.34 2.28
CA PRO A 503 -15.11 -3.49 1.95
C PRO A 503 -16.41 -4.29 1.85
N ASP A 504 -17.51 -3.73 2.29
CA ASP A 504 -18.81 -4.25 1.93
C ASP A 504 -19.09 -4.04 0.43
N SER A 505 -20.20 -4.60 -0.08
CA SER A 505 -20.51 -4.48 -1.51
C SER A 505 -20.73 -3.04 -1.99
N TYR A 506 -21.24 -2.14 -1.15
CA TYR A 506 -21.45 -0.73 -1.50
C TYR A 506 -20.16 0.08 -1.42
N GLU A 507 -19.32 -0.21 -0.45
CA GLU A 507 -17.98 0.33 -0.37
C GLU A 507 -17.14 -0.09 -1.58
N LEU A 508 -17.24 -1.37 -2.00
CA LEU A 508 -16.57 -1.87 -3.19
C LEU A 508 -17.11 -1.20 -4.46
N ALA A 509 -18.44 -1.05 -4.59
CA ALA A 509 -19.04 -0.31 -5.70
C ALA A 509 -18.51 1.13 -5.78
N SER A 510 -18.40 1.81 -4.64
CA SER A 510 -17.82 3.15 -4.55
C SER A 510 -16.33 3.17 -4.91
N ARG A 511 -15.53 2.21 -4.40
CA ARG A 511 -14.11 2.11 -4.78
C ARG A 511 -13.94 1.98 -6.28
N LEU A 512 -14.69 1.08 -6.91
CA LEU A 512 -14.65 0.84 -8.35
C LEU A 512 -15.06 2.07 -9.16
N SER A 513 -16.17 2.72 -8.77
CA SER A 513 -16.69 3.84 -9.54
C SER A 513 -15.79 5.07 -9.48
N TYR A 514 -15.26 5.41 -8.31
CA TYR A 514 -14.30 6.52 -8.18
C TYR A 514 -12.93 6.20 -8.78
N LEU A 515 -12.51 4.94 -8.78
CA LEU A 515 -11.30 4.52 -9.48
C LEU A 515 -11.42 4.68 -10.98
N ILE A 516 -12.51 4.16 -11.58
CA ILE A 516 -12.64 4.02 -13.03
C ILE A 516 -13.32 5.25 -13.66
N TRP A 517 -14.23 5.92 -12.96
CA TRP A 517 -15.04 7.03 -13.48
C TRP A 517 -14.84 8.37 -12.77
N GLY A 518 -14.11 8.39 -11.64
CA GLY A 518 -13.96 9.60 -10.83
C GLY A 518 -15.26 10.12 -10.23
N GLY A 519 -16.30 9.30 -10.17
CA GLY A 519 -17.64 9.68 -9.73
C GLY A 519 -18.42 8.53 -9.09
N PRO A 520 -19.70 8.75 -8.73
CA PRO A 520 -20.48 7.79 -7.97
C PRO A 520 -20.88 6.56 -8.81
N PRO A 521 -21.23 5.44 -8.15
CA PRO A 521 -21.73 4.25 -8.83
C PRO A 521 -23.06 4.54 -9.57
N ASP A 522 -23.22 3.94 -10.74
CA ASP A 522 -24.47 3.93 -11.48
C ASP A 522 -25.45 2.86 -10.94
N GLN A 523 -26.69 2.87 -11.43
CA GLN A 523 -27.71 1.94 -10.97
C GLN A 523 -27.32 0.47 -11.15
N PRO A 524 -26.78 0.01 -12.31
CA PRO A 524 -26.32 -1.38 -12.44
C PRO A 524 -25.27 -1.79 -11.41
N LEU A 525 -24.36 -0.87 -11.02
CA LEU A 525 -23.35 -1.16 -10.02
C LEU A 525 -23.94 -1.20 -8.60
N LEU A 526 -24.89 -0.30 -8.29
CA LEU A 526 -25.67 -0.34 -7.04
C LEU A 526 -26.53 -1.60 -6.93
N ASP A 527 -27.13 -2.07 -8.02
CA ASP A 527 -27.88 -3.32 -8.05
C ASP A 527 -26.98 -4.53 -7.83
N ALA A 528 -25.78 -4.54 -8.41
CA ALA A 528 -24.76 -5.57 -8.16
C ALA A 528 -24.30 -5.57 -6.70
N ALA A 529 -24.15 -4.39 -6.09
CA ALA A 529 -23.84 -4.26 -4.66
C ALA A 529 -24.97 -4.79 -3.78
N LYS A 530 -26.22 -4.41 -4.09
CA LYS A 530 -27.42 -4.87 -3.36
C LYS A 530 -27.54 -6.39 -3.33
N ASN A 531 -27.21 -7.04 -4.44
CA ASN A 531 -27.27 -8.50 -4.57
C ASN A 531 -25.99 -9.21 -4.08
N ASN A 532 -25.04 -8.48 -3.51
CA ASN A 532 -23.74 -8.97 -3.03
C ASN A 532 -22.92 -9.71 -4.11
N SER A 533 -23.17 -9.43 -5.39
CA SER A 533 -22.51 -10.12 -6.50
C SER A 533 -21.09 -9.61 -6.77
N LEU A 534 -20.74 -8.41 -6.29
CA LEU A 534 -19.40 -7.81 -6.49
C LEU A 534 -18.27 -8.60 -5.79
N HIS A 535 -18.59 -9.45 -4.82
CA HIS A 535 -17.60 -10.35 -4.20
C HIS A 535 -17.38 -11.65 -4.99
N GLN A 536 -18.07 -11.82 -6.12
CA GLN A 536 -17.90 -12.95 -7.04
C GLN A 536 -16.94 -12.55 -8.16
N PRO A 537 -15.81 -13.24 -8.37
CA PRO A 537 -14.77 -12.83 -9.31
C PRO A 537 -15.29 -12.56 -10.73
N ASP A 538 -16.13 -13.43 -11.27
CA ASP A 538 -16.68 -13.26 -12.63
C ASP A 538 -17.63 -12.08 -12.73
N ALA A 539 -18.50 -11.88 -11.74
CA ALA A 539 -19.42 -10.76 -11.71
C ALA A 539 -18.68 -9.42 -11.55
N LEU A 540 -17.66 -9.39 -10.68
CA LEU A 540 -16.79 -8.24 -10.51
C LEU A 540 -16.09 -7.89 -11.84
N ARG A 541 -15.44 -8.88 -12.46
CA ARG A 541 -14.75 -8.69 -13.74
C ARG A 541 -15.69 -8.15 -14.82
N ASN A 542 -16.88 -8.73 -14.97
CA ASN A 542 -17.88 -8.28 -15.92
C ASN A 542 -18.30 -6.81 -15.68
N GLN A 543 -18.47 -6.40 -14.42
CA GLN A 543 -18.75 -5.00 -14.09
C GLN A 543 -17.58 -4.08 -14.44
N VAL A 544 -16.37 -4.44 -14.11
CA VAL A 544 -15.17 -3.64 -14.44
C VAL A 544 -15.02 -3.51 -15.97
N GLU A 545 -15.19 -4.59 -16.73
CA GLU A 545 -15.14 -4.54 -18.20
C GLU A 545 -16.24 -3.65 -18.79
N ARG A 546 -17.47 -3.69 -18.24
CA ARG A 546 -18.54 -2.77 -18.62
C ARG A 546 -18.16 -1.32 -18.34
N MET A 547 -17.59 -1.06 -17.17
CA MET A 547 -17.19 0.27 -16.73
C MET A 547 -16.06 0.84 -17.61
N LEU A 548 -15.11 0.01 -18.05
CA LEU A 548 -14.03 0.40 -18.95
C LEU A 548 -14.51 0.78 -20.36
N ARG A 549 -15.71 0.36 -20.77
CA ARG A 549 -16.31 0.77 -22.06
C ARG A 549 -17.03 2.11 -21.99
N ASP A 550 -17.25 2.63 -20.79
CA ASP A 550 -17.91 3.92 -20.57
C ASP A 550 -16.92 5.07 -20.83
N PRO A 551 -17.30 6.15 -21.54
CA PRO A 551 -16.44 7.31 -21.80
C PRO A 551 -15.84 7.94 -20.53
N ARG A 552 -16.51 7.86 -19.39
CA ARG A 552 -15.99 8.34 -18.09
C ARG A 552 -14.66 7.70 -17.71
N ALA A 553 -14.40 6.46 -18.14
CA ALA A 553 -13.12 5.78 -17.88
C ALA A 553 -11.95 6.46 -18.60
N ILE A 554 -12.18 7.01 -19.79
CA ILE A 554 -11.18 7.80 -20.51
C ILE A 554 -10.89 9.08 -19.73
N GLU A 555 -11.92 9.83 -19.34
CA GLU A 555 -11.77 11.10 -18.62
C GLU A 555 -11.02 10.90 -17.28
N GLN A 556 -11.35 9.85 -16.53
CA GLN A 556 -10.65 9.53 -15.28
C GLN A 556 -9.20 9.12 -15.52
N SER A 557 -8.91 8.41 -16.60
CA SER A 557 -7.53 8.09 -16.99
C SER A 557 -6.73 9.35 -17.32
N LEU A 558 -7.34 10.30 -18.00
CA LEU A 558 -6.71 11.59 -18.30
C LEU A 558 -6.53 12.45 -17.03
N ALA A 559 -7.43 12.33 -16.06
CA ALA A 559 -7.27 12.94 -14.75
C ALA A 559 -6.05 12.33 -14.01
N PHE A 560 -5.88 10.99 -14.03
CA PHE A 560 -4.67 10.35 -13.50
C PHE A 560 -3.41 10.87 -14.19
N ILE A 561 -3.36 10.92 -15.52
CA ILE A 561 -2.22 11.46 -16.29
C ILE A 561 -1.93 12.91 -15.89
N SER A 562 -2.97 13.74 -15.78
CA SER A 562 -2.83 15.15 -15.37
C SER A 562 -2.25 15.30 -13.97
N GLU A 563 -2.68 14.45 -13.03
CA GLU A 563 -2.17 14.45 -11.65
C GLU A 563 -0.74 13.90 -11.57
N TRP A 564 -0.48 12.72 -12.19
CA TRP A 564 0.85 12.11 -12.20
C TRP A 564 1.91 13.06 -12.76
N LEU A 565 1.64 13.65 -13.92
CA LEU A 565 2.55 14.57 -14.60
C LEU A 565 2.47 16.01 -14.08
N ASN A 566 1.67 16.27 -13.04
CA ASN A 566 1.44 17.59 -12.46
C ASN A 566 1.08 18.69 -13.50
N LEU A 567 0.28 18.37 -14.52
CA LEU A 567 -0.07 19.34 -15.56
C LEU A 567 -0.70 20.65 -15.05
N PRO A 568 -1.36 20.71 -13.88
CA PRO A 568 -1.85 21.97 -13.33
C PRO A 568 -0.76 23.04 -13.06
N HIS A 569 0.53 22.66 -12.96
CA HIS A 569 1.62 23.64 -12.80
C HIS A 569 1.68 24.64 -13.96
N LEU A 570 1.27 24.23 -15.16
CA LEU A 570 1.27 25.08 -16.36
C LEU A 570 0.46 26.37 -16.18
N LYS A 571 -0.59 26.37 -15.34
CA LYS A 571 -1.39 27.57 -15.04
C LYS A 571 -0.60 28.65 -14.31
N ASN A 572 0.46 28.26 -13.63
CA ASN A 572 1.29 29.18 -12.83
C ASN A 572 2.60 29.55 -13.53
N LEU A 573 2.79 29.12 -14.78
CA LEU A 573 4.00 29.38 -15.53
C LEU A 573 4.05 30.85 -15.95
N GLN A 574 5.07 31.57 -15.48
CA GLN A 574 5.31 32.97 -15.74
C GLN A 574 6.75 33.18 -16.21
N PRO A 575 7.04 32.88 -17.48
CA PRO A 575 8.40 33.01 -18.01
C PRO A 575 8.90 34.46 -18.05
N ASP A 576 10.22 34.65 -17.98
CA ASP A 576 10.84 35.98 -18.18
C ASP A 576 10.53 36.49 -19.60
N SER A 577 9.82 37.61 -19.65
CA SER A 577 9.41 38.23 -20.90
C SER A 577 10.58 38.75 -21.76
N LYS A 578 11.76 38.90 -21.15
CA LYS A 578 12.98 39.27 -21.89
C LYS A 578 13.56 38.09 -22.67
N MET A 579 13.51 36.90 -22.05
CA MET A 579 13.98 35.66 -22.69
C MET A 579 12.94 35.07 -23.63
N PHE A 580 11.66 35.23 -23.28
CA PHE A 580 10.55 34.65 -24.02
C PHE A 580 9.48 35.69 -24.38
N PRO A 581 9.81 36.65 -25.24
CA PRO A 581 8.91 37.77 -25.59
C PRO A 581 7.62 37.30 -26.30
N ASP A 582 7.66 36.13 -26.94
CA ASP A 582 6.52 35.53 -27.65
C ASP A 582 5.64 34.62 -26.77
N TRP A 583 5.92 34.59 -25.46
CA TRP A 583 5.11 33.79 -24.55
C TRP A 583 3.71 34.36 -24.40
N GLU A 584 2.72 33.47 -24.45
CA GLU A 584 1.33 33.77 -24.12
C GLU A 584 0.72 32.65 -23.28
N PRO A 585 -0.14 32.95 -22.28
CA PRO A 585 -0.72 31.94 -21.38
C PRO A 585 -1.46 30.83 -22.12
N ALA A 586 -2.00 31.11 -23.30
CA ALA A 586 -2.69 30.11 -24.13
C ALA A 586 -1.77 28.99 -24.64
N LEU A 587 -0.45 29.21 -24.68
CA LEU A 587 0.54 28.16 -24.96
C LEU A 587 0.55 27.07 -23.86
N ALA A 588 0.39 27.47 -22.59
CA ALA A 588 0.29 26.53 -21.47
C ALA A 588 -0.95 25.60 -21.62
N ASP A 589 -2.08 26.16 -22.06
CA ASP A 589 -3.28 25.36 -22.33
C ASP A 589 -3.06 24.42 -23.53
N ASP A 590 -2.36 24.86 -24.57
CA ASP A 590 -2.03 24.04 -25.73
C ASP A 590 -1.09 22.89 -25.34
N MET A 591 -0.07 23.11 -24.51
CA MET A 591 0.83 22.09 -23.99
C MET A 591 0.07 21.04 -23.15
N ARG A 592 -0.89 21.50 -22.34
CA ARG A 592 -1.75 20.60 -21.57
C ARG A 592 -2.63 19.76 -22.50
N ARG A 593 -3.25 20.37 -23.50
CA ARG A 593 -4.08 19.67 -24.51
C ARG A 593 -3.27 18.64 -25.30
N GLU A 594 -2.04 18.99 -25.69
CA GLU A 594 -1.11 18.08 -26.35
C GLU A 594 -0.96 16.78 -25.54
N THR A 595 -0.55 16.90 -24.29
CA THR A 595 -0.25 15.76 -23.43
C THR A 595 -1.46 14.87 -23.18
N LEU A 596 -2.63 15.46 -22.94
CA LEU A 596 -3.85 14.69 -22.71
C LEU A 596 -4.33 13.99 -23.99
N ALA A 597 -4.26 14.65 -25.16
CA ALA A 597 -4.62 14.03 -26.43
C ALA A 597 -3.66 12.93 -26.83
N PHE A 598 -2.37 13.12 -26.60
CA PHE A 598 -1.33 12.10 -26.81
C PHE A 598 -1.60 10.87 -25.92
N ALA A 599 -1.83 11.06 -24.62
CA ALA A 599 -2.13 9.99 -23.70
C ALA A 599 -3.43 9.25 -24.08
N ARG A 600 -4.51 9.97 -24.39
CA ARG A 600 -5.75 9.38 -24.87
C ARG A 600 -5.52 8.51 -26.10
N HIS A 601 -4.81 9.05 -27.09
CA HIS A 601 -4.54 8.34 -28.35
C HIS A 601 -3.79 7.03 -28.14
N LEU A 602 -2.71 7.05 -27.32
CA LEU A 602 -1.92 5.85 -27.07
C LEU A 602 -2.64 4.84 -26.19
N LEU A 603 -3.24 5.30 -25.08
CA LEU A 603 -3.80 4.42 -24.09
C LEU A 603 -5.17 3.85 -24.47
N TRP A 604 -6.02 4.63 -25.18
CA TRP A 604 -7.41 4.27 -25.45
C TRP A 604 -7.70 4.01 -26.92
N ASP A 605 -7.24 4.86 -27.85
CA ASP A 605 -7.56 4.70 -29.24
C ASP A 605 -6.70 3.60 -29.90
N GLU A 606 -5.38 3.60 -29.67
CA GLU A 606 -4.45 2.60 -30.21
C GLU A 606 -4.16 1.44 -29.25
N LYS A 607 -4.47 1.59 -27.96
CA LYS A 607 -4.24 0.59 -26.90
C LYS A 607 -2.80 0.07 -26.88
N ARG A 608 -1.85 0.99 -26.91
CA ARG A 608 -0.42 0.68 -26.94
C ARG A 608 0.10 0.34 -25.53
N PRO A 609 1.24 -0.39 -25.45
CA PRO A 609 1.91 -0.63 -24.18
C PRO A 609 2.27 0.67 -23.46
N LEU A 610 2.24 0.66 -22.10
CA LEU A 610 2.52 1.85 -21.27
C LEU A 610 3.90 2.49 -21.57
N GLY A 611 4.90 1.68 -21.93
CA GLY A 611 6.24 2.18 -22.27
C GLY A 611 6.23 3.14 -23.47
N ASP A 612 5.28 2.98 -24.38
CA ASP A 612 5.17 3.81 -25.59
C ASP A 612 4.84 5.28 -25.30
N LEU A 613 4.36 5.58 -24.09
CA LEU A 613 4.23 6.95 -23.61
C LEU A 613 5.57 7.71 -23.67
N LEU A 614 6.71 7.01 -23.58
CA LEU A 614 8.02 7.66 -23.56
C LEU A 614 8.66 7.80 -24.95
N ASN A 615 8.28 6.98 -25.95
CA ASN A 615 9.00 6.99 -27.22
C ASN A 615 8.12 7.06 -28.48
N ALA A 616 6.80 7.16 -28.36
CA ALA A 616 5.92 7.27 -29.53
C ALA A 616 6.23 8.53 -30.35
N ARG A 617 6.27 8.37 -31.68
CA ARG A 617 6.63 9.43 -32.67
C ARG A 617 5.41 10.14 -33.20
N VAL A 618 4.45 10.44 -32.36
CA VAL A 618 3.21 11.13 -32.68
C VAL A 618 2.89 12.14 -31.60
N THR A 619 2.25 13.24 -31.98
CA THR A 619 1.66 14.19 -31.02
C THR A 619 0.47 14.93 -31.66
N PHE A 620 -0.18 15.81 -30.87
CA PHE A 620 -1.36 16.59 -31.29
C PHE A 620 -1.12 18.05 -30.94
N LEU A 621 -1.09 18.92 -31.96
CA LEU A 621 -0.71 20.31 -31.77
C LEU A 621 -1.78 21.26 -32.32
N THR A 622 -1.93 22.41 -31.65
CA THR A 622 -2.51 23.60 -32.25
C THR A 622 -1.51 24.23 -33.22
N PRO A 623 -1.95 25.08 -34.19
CA PRO A 623 -1.04 25.81 -35.04
C PRO A 623 -0.01 26.67 -34.28
N ARG A 624 -0.41 27.24 -33.12
CA ARG A 624 0.43 28.00 -32.23
C ARG A 624 1.53 27.15 -31.63
N LEU A 625 1.18 26.01 -31.04
CA LEU A 625 2.16 25.11 -30.42
C LEU A 625 3.09 24.48 -31.47
N ALA A 626 2.58 24.13 -32.64
CA ALA A 626 3.39 23.66 -33.75
C ALA A 626 4.45 24.69 -34.15
N LYS A 627 4.07 25.97 -34.32
CA LYS A 627 5.01 27.07 -34.58
C LYS A 627 6.02 27.23 -33.47
N HIS A 628 5.59 27.12 -32.22
CA HIS A 628 6.47 27.20 -31.03
C HIS A 628 7.52 26.09 -31.02
N TYR A 629 7.17 24.89 -31.46
CA TYR A 629 8.11 23.77 -31.63
C TYR A 629 8.96 23.82 -32.89
N GLY A 630 8.80 24.84 -33.73
CA GLY A 630 9.50 24.97 -35.01
C GLY A 630 8.98 24.03 -36.11
N LEU A 631 7.73 23.57 -35.96
CA LEU A 631 7.05 22.70 -36.92
C LEU A 631 6.13 23.53 -37.82
N THR A 632 5.89 23.06 -39.07
CA THR A 632 4.96 23.71 -39.97
C THR A 632 3.52 23.53 -39.48
N PRO A 633 2.79 24.59 -39.17
CA PRO A 633 1.40 24.51 -38.74
C PRO A 633 0.51 23.85 -39.81
N GLN A 634 -0.38 22.96 -39.37
CA GLN A 634 -1.44 22.40 -40.22
C GLN A 634 -2.67 23.35 -40.24
N LYS A 635 -3.62 23.10 -41.12
CA LYS A 635 -4.80 23.95 -41.30
C LYS A 635 -5.82 23.78 -40.15
N ASP A 636 -5.87 22.63 -39.53
CA ASP A 636 -6.83 22.32 -38.47
C ASP A 636 -6.39 22.95 -37.15
N ASP A 637 -7.36 23.37 -36.34
CA ASP A 637 -7.11 23.97 -35.03
C ASP A 637 -6.36 23.05 -34.05
N PHE A 638 -6.47 21.73 -34.25
CA PHE A 638 -5.79 20.72 -33.45
C PHE A 638 -5.58 19.45 -34.29
N ALA A 639 -4.35 19.19 -34.67
CA ALA A 639 -4.01 18.17 -35.64
C ALA A 639 -3.00 17.15 -35.12
N LYS A 640 -3.06 15.91 -35.65
CA LYS A 640 -2.06 14.87 -35.41
C LYS A 640 -0.80 15.15 -36.23
N TYR A 641 0.38 15.11 -35.60
CA TYR A 641 1.68 15.30 -36.22
C TYR A 641 2.52 14.04 -36.12
N ASP A 642 3.19 13.67 -37.22
CA ASP A 642 4.26 12.69 -37.22
C ASP A 642 5.57 13.37 -36.78
N LEU A 643 6.16 12.89 -35.69
CA LEU A 643 7.41 13.38 -35.13
C LEU A 643 8.64 12.57 -35.59
N SER A 644 8.47 11.57 -36.46
CA SER A 644 9.57 10.72 -36.94
C SER A 644 10.75 11.49 -37.53
N PRO A 645 10.55 12.60 -38.30
CA PRO A 645 11.64 13.40 -38.83
C PRO A 645 12.27 14.37 -37.84
N THR A 646 11.77 14.46 -36.58
CA THR A 646 12.19 15.43 -35.58
C THR A 646 12.95 14.76 -34.44
N PRO A 647 13.70 15.50 -33.59
CA PRO A 647 14.27 14.96 -32.38
C PRO A 647 13.21 14.66 -31.30
N ARG A 648 11.97 15.14 -31.47
CA ARG A 648 10.88 14.98 -30.53
C ARG A 648 10.25 13.59 -30.58
N GLY A 649 9.59 13.23 -29.51
CA GLY A 649 8.78 12.03 -29.36
C GLY A 649 8.57 11.66 -27.87
N GLY A 650 7.43 11.09 -27.55
CA GLY A 650 7.08 10.73 -26.17
C GLY A 650 6.95 11.91 -25.20
N LEU A 651 6.58 11.60 -23.98
CA LEU A 651 6.25 12.57 -22.94
C LEU A 651 7.40 13.54 -22.63
N LEU A 652 8.64 13.05 -22.51
CA LEU A 652 9.78 13.87 -22.05
C LEU A 652 10.15 15.03 -22.99
N THR A 653 9.67 15.04 -24.22
CA THR A 653 9.91 16.13 -25.17
C THR A 653 8.69 17.02 -25.39
N GLN A 654 7.61 16.83 -24.63
CA GLN A 654 6.43 17.70 -24.65
C GLN A 654 6.64 18.94 -23.76
N GLY A 655 6.04 20.04 -24.15
CA GLY A 655 6.15 21.29 -23.41
C GLY A 655 5.75 21.19 -21.96
N SER A 656 4.70 20.45 -21.69
CA SER A 656 4.21 20.22 -20.32
C SER A 656 5.25 19.62 -19.37
N LEU A 657 6.18 18.80 -19.87
CA LEU A 657 7.21 18.15 -19.06
C LEU A 657 8.49 18.96 -19.04
N LEU A 658 8.85 19.59 -20.15
CA LEU A 658 10.06 20.38 -20.26
C LEU A 658 10.00 21.71 -19.46
N THR A 659 8.78 22.21 -19.17
CA THR A 659 8.51 23.39 -18.37
C THR A 659 8.42 23.14 -16.87
N ILE A 660 8.69 21.91 -16.41
CA ILE A 660 8.52 21.55 -14.99
C ILE A 660 9.45 22.32 -14.04
N GLY A 661 10.57 22.83 -14.55
CA GLY A 661 11.51 23.70 -13.85
C GLY A 661 11.25 25.20 -14.03
N GLY A 662 10.08 25.60 -14.54
CA GLY A 662 9.82 26.98 -14.92
C GLY A 662 10.37 27.28 -16.32
N ASP A 663 10.87 28.50 -16.54
CA ASP A 663 11.43 28.95 -17.82
C ASP A 663 12.93 28.62 -17.97
N GLU A 664 13.55 28.03 -16.96
CA GLU A 664 14.93 27.57 -17.02
C GLU A 664 14.99 26.10 -17.46
N ALA A 665 15.97 25.73 -18.28
CA ALA A 665 16.21 24.34 -18.69
C ALA A 665 16.92 23.54 -17.57
N SER A 666 16.37 23.50 -16.38
CA SER A 666 16.98 22.94 -15.19
C SER A 666 17.23 21.44 -15.30
N MET A 667 18.50 21.01 -15.30
CA MET A 667 18.89 19.60 -15.27
C MET A 667 18.45 18.95 -13.95
N VAL A 668 18.49 19.71 -12.84
CA VAL A 668 18.01 19.25 -11.52
C VAL A 668 16.55 18.84 -11.58
N THR A 669 15.67 19.74 -11.96
CA THR A 669 14.23 19.50 -11.94
C THR A 669 13.81 18.41 -12.92
N ARG A 670 14.36 18.42 -14.15
CA ARG A 670 14.10 17.39 -15.16
C ARG A 670 14.64 16.02 -14.74
N GLY A 671 15.85 16.00 -14.16
CA GLY A 671 16.47 14.77 -13.67
C GLY A 671 15.72 14.17 -12.48
N LEU A 672 15.31 14.99 -11.52
CA LEU A 672 14.49 14.55 -10.39
C LEU A 672 13.13 13.99 -10.86
N PHE A 673 12.51 14.62 -11.87
CA PHE A 673 11.29 14.08 -12.45
C PHE A 673 11.51 12.67 -13.03
N VAL A 674 12.58 12.47 -13.83
CA VAL A 674 12.89 11.15 -14.39
C VAL A 674 13.19 10.16 -13.26
N LEU A 675 13.98 10.56 -12.26
CA LEU A 675 14.33 9.70 -11.13
C LEU A 675 13.08 9.28 -10.32
N HIS A 676 12.27 10.24 -9.86
CA HIS A 676 11.16 9.99 -8.94
C HIS A 676 9.90 9.48 -9.64
N ASP A 677 9.54 10.13 -10.77
CA ASP A 677 8.24 9.90 -11.40
C ASP A 677 8.27 8.86 -12.53
N LEU A 678 9.46 8.51 -13.03
CA LEU A 678 9.61 7.44 -14.02
C LEU A 678 10.38 6.23 -13.48
N LEU A 679 11.41 6.44 -12.67
CA LEU A 679 12.30 5.35 -12.23
C LEU A 679 12.10 4.91 -10.78
N ARG A 680 11.22 5.57 -10.02
CA ARG A 680 11.00 5.29 -8.58
C ARG A 680 12.31 5.29 -7.78
N GLY A 681 13.27 6.12 -8.19
CA GLY A 681 14.45 6.39 -7.39
C GLY A 681 14.15 7.44 -6.32
N SER A 682 15.05 7.61 -5.38
CA SER A 682 14.93 8.63 -4.35
C SER A 682 16.29 9.24 -4.05
N VAL A 683 16.27 10.51 -3.73
CA VAL A 683 17.37 11.21 -3.07
C VAL A 683 16.79 11.92 -1.86
N LYS A 684 17.57 12.04 -0.80
CA LYS A 684 17.16 12.77 0.41
C LYS A 684 17.25 14.27 0.19
N ASP A 685 16.58 15.02 1.05
CA ASP A 685 16.72 16.47 1.08
C ASP A 685 18.17 16.86 1.37
N PRO A 686 18.64 18.00 0.80
CA PRO A 686 19.96 18.50 1.08
C PRO A 686 20.21 18.65 2.58
N PRO A 687 21.43 18.34 3.07
CA PRO A 687 21.77 18.60 4.47
C PRO A 687 21.59 20.07 4.87
N ALA A 688 21.28 20.32 6.14
CA ALA A 688 21.14 21.68 6.64
C ALA A 688 22.45 22.48 6.43
N GLY A 689 22.33 23.69 5.89
CA GLY A 689 23.46 24.57 5.65
C GLY A 689 24.10 24.48 4.26
N VAL A 690 23.63 23.59 3.40
CA VAL A 690 24.05 23.53 1.99
C VAL A 690 23.36 24.65 1.22
N ASP A 691 24.13 25.43 0.43
CA ASP A 691 23.57 26.44 -0.46
C ASP A 691 22.90 25.75 -1.68
N THR A 692 21.60 25.86 -1.75
CA THR A 692 20.77 25.28 -2.83
C THR A 692 20.37 26.32 -3.88
N THR A 693 20.99 27.49 -3.88
CA THR A 693 20.70 28.56 -4.86
C THR A 693 21.02 28.07 -6.28
N PRO A 694 20.06 28.16 -7.23
CA PRO A 694 20.31 27.77 -8.61
C PRO A 694 21.45 28.60 -9.23
N VAL A 695 22.37 27.88 -9.90
CA VAL A 695 23.42 28.53 -10.69
C VAL A 695 22.92 28.70 -12.12
N ALA A 696 22.77 29.96 -12.54
CA ALA A 696 22.33 30.29 -13.89
C ALA A 696 23.36 29.90 -14.94
N SER A 697 22.93 29.63 -16.18
CA SER A 697 23.82 29.54 -17.35
C SER A 697 24.45 30.89 -17.67
N ALA A 698 25.63 30.85 -18.30
CA ALA A 698 26.42 31.99 -18.68
C ALA A 698 27.28 31.67 -19.92
N PRO A 699 27.93 32.65 -20.55
CA PRO A 699 28.89 32.38 -21.61
C PRO A 699 29.95 31.35 -21.18
N GLY A 700 30.08 30.24 -21.87
CA GLY A 700 30.96 29.10 -21.55
C GLY A 700 30.43 28.16 -20.44
N LEU A 701 29.22 28.37 -19.95
CA LEU A 701 28.56 27.62 -18.87
C LEU A 701 27.14 27.26 -19.29
N SER A 702 26.98 26.22 -20.10
CA SER A 702 25.64 25.63 -20.33
C SER A 702 25.08 24.99 -19.05
N HIS A 703 23.79 24.73 -18.99
CA HIS A 703 23.16 24.05 -17.85
C HIS A 703 23.84 22.70 -17.55
N ARG A 704 24.26 21.98 -18.61
CA ARG A 704 24.99 20.71 -18.46
C ARG A 704 26.38 20.92 -17.88
N VAL A 705 27.15 21.92 -18.32
CA VAL A 705 28.47 22.21 -17.76
C VAL A 705 28.37 22.61 -16.29
N VAL A 706 27.31 23.32 -15.90
CA VAL A 706 27.01 23.63 -14.49
C VAL A 706 26.73 22.32 -13.73
N ALA A 707 25.91 21.41 -14.29
CA ALA A 707 25.60 20.13 -13.72
C ALA A 707 26.85 19.23 -13.56
N GLU A 708 27.67 19.13 -14.61
CA GLU A 708 28.92 18.36 -14.58
C GLU A 708 29.91 18.88 -13.51
N ARG A 709 30.01 20.21 -13.32
CA ARG A 709 30.82 20.78 -12.24
C ARG A 709 30.25 20.46 -10.86
N ARG A 710 28.94 20.49 -10.69
CA ARG A 710 28.27 20.18 -9.43
C ARG A 710 28.42 18.73 -9.04
N MET A 711 28.41 17.82 -10.00
CA MET A 711 28.67 16.42 -9.78
C MET A 711 30.12 16.10 -9.36
N LEU A 712 31.07 17.00 -9.64
CA LEU A 712 32.47 16.89 -9.20
C LEU A 712 32.74 17.54 -7.84
N ASP A 713 31.77 18.25 -7.28
CA ASP A 713 31.88 18.91 -5.98
C ASP A 713 31.67 17.88 -4.85
N GLU A 714 32.56 17.86 -3.86
CA GLU A 714 32.50 16.89 -2.75
C GLU A 714 31.20 16.95 -1.92
N SER A 715 30.57 18.11 -1.83
CA SER A 715 29.34 18.28 -1.03
C SER A 715 28.06 18.06 -1.83
N CYS A 716 28.09 18.24 -3.13
CA CYS A 716 26.93 18.20 -4.02
C CYS A 716 26.88 16.93 -4.88
N GLY A 717 28.05 16.39 -5.25
CA GLY A 717 28.19 15.34 -6.27
C GLY A 717 27.44 14.07 -5.92
N GLY A 718 27.47 13.64 -4.67
CA GLY A 718 26.84 12.41 -4.22
C GLY A 718 25.35 12.29 -4.50
N CYS A 719 24.61 13.41 -4.43
CA CYS A 719 23.20 13.44 -4.78
C CYS A 719 22.99 13.73 -6.27
N HIS A 720 23.68 14.74 -6.81
CA HIS A 720 23.44 15.25 -8.17
C HIS A 720 23.80 14.24 -9.27
N ALA A 721 24.81 13.40 -9.06
CA ALA A 721 25.18 12.32 -9.97
C ALA A 721 24.05 11.27 -10.17
N LYS A 722 23.10 11.16 -9.24
CA LYS A 722 21.98 10.20 -9.33
C LYS A 722 20.88 10.64 -10.28
N PHE A 723 20.69 11.93 -10.50
CA PHE A 723 19.55 12.43 -11.26
C PHE A 723 19.88 13.36 -12.42
N GLU A 724 20.91 14.21 -12.34
CA GLU A 724 21.20 15.16 -13.43
C GLU A 724 21.54 14.47 -14.75
N PRO A 725 22.32 13.37 -14.78
CA PRO A 725 22.57 12.61 -16.02
C PRO A 725 21.32 12.11 -16.72
N LEU A 726 20.23 11.86 -15.97
CA LEU A 726 18.95 11.44 -16.51
C LEU A 726 18.27 12.52 -17.38
N ALA A 727 18.70 13.77 -17.28
CA ALA A 727 18.19 14.89 -18.06
C ALA A 727 19.14 15.36 -19.17
N PHE A 728 20.36 14.84 -19.27
CA PHE A 728 21.36 15.33 -20.25
C PHE A 728 20.89 15.19 -21.69
N GLY A 729 20.13 14.16 -22.03
CA GLY A 729 19.51 14.02 -23.35
C GLY A 729 18.46 15.08 -23.70
N LEU A 730 18.09 15.92 -22.74
CA LEU A 730 17.09 16.99 -22.91
C LEU A 730 17.73 18.38 -22.94
N GLU A 731 19.05 18.51 -22.94
CA GLU A 731 19.74 19.81 -22.88
C GLU A 731 19.39 20.73 -24.06
N GLN A 732 19.16 20.18 -25.25
CA GLN A 732 18.81 20.95 -26.45
C GLN A 732 17.38 21.52 -26.46
N TYR A 733 16.60 21.26 -25.38
CA TYR A 733 15.28 21.86 -25.18
C TYR A 733 15.41 22.94 -24.10
N ASP A 734 15.05 24.19 -24.44
CA ASP A 734 15.03 25.30 -23.48
C ASP A 734 13.92 25.14 -22.42
N GLY A 735 13.79 26.12 -21.53
CA GLY A 735 12.79 26.09 -20.46
C GLY A 735 11.35 26.12 -20.94
N LEU A 736 11.08 26.56 -22.15
CA LEU A 736 9.76 26.54 -22.80
C LEU A 736 9.65 25.51 -23.92
N ALA A 737 10.49 24.50 -23.92
CA ALA A 737 10.46 23.38 -24.86
C ALA A 737 10.81 23.72 -26.34
N ARG A 738 11.44 24.86 -26.61
CA ARG A 738 11.99 25.10 -27.98
C ARG A 738 13.27 24.30 -28.14
N TYR A 739 13.46 23.70 -29.31
CA TYR A 739 14.65 22.94 -29.62
C TYR A 739 15.72 23.82 -30.25
N ALA A 740 16.93 23.80 -29.72
CA ALA A 740 18.07 24.57 -30.24
C ALA A 740 19.39 23.82 -29.99
N LYS A 741 20.36 23.98 -30.91
CA LYS A 741 21.71 23.42 -30.75
C LYS A 741 22.65 24.34 -29.94
N ARG A 742 22.23 25.57 -29.69
CA ARG A 742 22.94 26.55 -28.88
C ARG A 742 21.94 27.27 -27.98
N ASP A 743 22.38 27.58 -26.77
CA ASP A 743 21.61 28.45 -25.88
C ASP A 743 21.72 29.92 -26.27
N HIS A 744 21.05 30.81 -25.54
CA HIS A 744 21.05 32.25 -25.80
C HIS A 744 22.40 32.93 -25.52
N PHE A 745 23.31 32.25 -24.79
CA PHE A 745 24.69 32.72 -24.59
C PHE A 745 25.65 32.20 -25.67
N GLY A 746 25.18 31.39 -26.64
CA GLY A 746 25.99 30.80 -27.70
C GLY A 746 26.73 29.51 -27.31
N ASN A 747 26.46 28.96 -26.13
CA ASN A 747 27.02 27.68 -25.71
C ASN A 747 26.49 26.56 -26.60
N ASP A 748 27.35 25.65 -27.08
CA ASP A 748 26.94 24.45 -27.79
C ASP A 748 26.27 23.46 -26.81
N LEU A 749 25.06 22.98 -27.15
CA LEU A 749 24.26 22.08 -26.36
C LEU A 749 24.40 20.64 -26.88
N ARG A 750 24.43 19.66 -25.97
CA ARG A 750 24.67 18.26 -26.25
C ARG A 750 23.42 17.43 -25.95
N GLU A 751 23.29 16.25 -26.55
CA GLU A 751 22.20 15.29 -26.30
C GLU A 751 22.71 13.91 -25.84
N ASP A 752 24.01 13.66 -25.93
CA ASP A 752 24.61 12.40 -25.52
C ASP A 752 24.71 12.30 -24.00
N GLY A 753 24.76 11.09 -23.50
CA GLY A 753 24.94 10.86 -22.07
C GLY A 753 25.02 9.38 -21.73
N GLU A 754 25.08 9.14 -20.44
CA GLU A 754 24.97 7.79 -19.89
C GLU A 754 24.07 7.85 -18.63
N ILE A 755 23.30 6.78 -18.43
CA ILE A 755 22.41 6.66 -17.29
C ILE A 755 22.63 5.35 -16.56
N LEU A 756 22.46 5.39 -15.24
CA LEU A 756 22.31 4.23 -14.40
C LEU A 756 20.85 4.13 -13.97
N ILE A 757 20.19 3.03 -14.31
CA ILE A 757 18.82 2.78 -13.82
C ILE A 757 18.91 2.27 -12.38
N PRO A 758 18.17 2.85 -11.40
CA PRO A 758 18.18 2.39 -10.03
C PRO A 758 17.95 0.89 -9.90
N GLY A 759 18.76 0.22 -9.09
CA GLY A 759 18.71 -1.24 -8.94
C GLY A 759 19.46 -2.03 -10.03
N THR A 760 20.17 -1.35 -10.91
CA THR A 760 21.07 -1.99 -11.89
C THR A 760 22.51 -1.53 -11.68
N SER A 761 23.46 -2.23 -12.29
CA SER A 761 24.89 -1.93 -12.18
C SER A 761 25.52 -1.49 -13.51
N GLU A 762 24.72 -1.43 -14.58
CA GLU A 762 25.22 -1.14 -15.92
C GLU A 762 24.92 0.30 -16.29
N LEU A 763 25.99 1.08 -16.59
CA LEU A 763 25.88 2.40 -17.21
C LEU A 763 25.53 2.22 -18.70
N ILE A 764 24.35 2.75 -19.08
CA ILE A 764 23.83 2.65 -20.44
C ILE A 764 24.09 3.96 -21.18
N LYS A 765 24.89 3.92 -22.24
CA LYS A 765 25.20 5.09 -23.08
C LYS A 765 24.12 5.32 -24.12
N TYR A 766 23.85 6.60 -24.40
CA TYR A 766 22.98 7.03 -25.49
C TYR A 766 23.59 8.24 -26.22
N GLN A 767 23.19 8.46 -27.47
CA GLN A 767 23.74 9.48 -28.37
C GLN A 767 22.84 10.71 -28.49
N ASN A 768 21.56 10.58 -28.19
CA ASN A 768 20.57 11.64 -28.36
C ASN A 768 19.30 11.36 -27.52
N SER A 769 18.44 12.37 -27.41
CA SER A 769 17.17 12.29 -26.68
C SER A 769 16.29 11.12 -27.10
N ARG A 770 16.29 10.77 -28.41
CA ARG A 770 15.52 9.62 -28.94
C ARG A 770 15.97 8.30 -28.33
N GLN A 771 17.29 8.07 -28.30
CA GLN A 771 17.82 6.84 -27.69
C GLN A 771 17.57 6.77 -26.19
N LEU A 772 17.67 7.90 -25.46
CA LEU A 772 17.30 7.98 -24.04
C LEU A 772 15.85 7.55 -23.86
N MET A 773 14.92 8.09 -24.64
CA MET A 773 13.50 7.73 -24.55
C MET A 773 13.24 6.27 -24.90
N ASP A 774 13.93 5.71 -25.89
CA ASP A 774 13.81 4.29 -26.24
C ASP A 774 14.35 3.37 -25.12
N LEU A 775 15.40 3.76 -24.42
CA LEU A 775 15.93 3.06 -23.24
C LEU A 775 14.93 3.06 -22.09
N LEU A 776 14.37 4.23 -21.78
CA LEU A 776 13.37 4.36 -20.71
C LEU A 776 12.07 3.61 -21.04
N ALA A 777 11.60 3.65 -22.29
CA ALA A 777 10.42 2.94 -22.75
C ALA A 777 10.53 1.41 -22.60
N LYS A 778 11.74 0.87 -22.83
CA LYS A 778 12.04 -0.57 -22.70
C LYS A 778 12.27 -0.99 -21.24
N SER A 779 12.52 -0.05 -20.34
CA SER A 779 12.83 -0.36 -18.95
C SER A 779 11.64 -0.98 -18.21
N PRO A 780 11.76 -2.19 -17.64
CA PRO A 780 10.73 -2.76 -16.78
C PRO A 780 10.45 -1.84 -15.59
N ARG A 781 11.47 -1.16 -15.08
CA ARG A 781 11.38 -0.23 -13.95
C ARG A 781 10.39 0.92 -14.22
N VAL A 782 10.45 1.52 -15.41
CA VAL A 782 9.52 2.58 -15.81
C VAL A 782 8.08 2.05 -15.84
N ARG A 783 7.85 0.90 -16.48
CA ARG A 783 6.52 0.31 -16.59
C ARG A 783 5.95 -0.04 -15.20
N GLN A 784 6.75 -0.64 -14.34
CA GLN A 784 6.36 -0.90 -12.94
C GLN A 784 6.04 0.38 -12.19
N ASN A 785 6.81 1.45 -12.42
CA ASN A 785 6.52 2.72 -11.75
C ASN A 785 5.21 3.37 -12.23
N ILE A 786 4.88 3.29 -13.51
CA ILE A 786 3.57 3.77 -13.99
C ILE A 786 2.43 3.02 -13.30
N ILE A 787 2.53 1.69 -13.15
CA ILE A 787 1.56 0.87 -12.43
C ILE A 787 1.53 1.24 -10.93
N TRP A 788 2.69 1.48 -10.33
CA TRP A 788 2.80 1.96 -8.95
C TRP A 788 2.06 3.28 -8.74
N LYS A 789 2.31 4.27 -9.60
CA LYS A 789 1.65 5.59 -9.55
C LYS A 789 0.13 5.47 -9.77
N LEU A 790 -0.31 4.63 -10.71
CA LEU A 790 -1.72 4.35 -10.92
C LEU A 790 -2.36 3.71 -9.66
N THR A 791 -1.66 2.80 -9.01
CA THR A 791 -2.12 2.16 -7.77
C THR A 791 -2.22 3.18 -6.62
N GLN A 792 -1.24 4.07 -6.45
CA GLN A 792 -1.31 5.15 -5.47
C GLN A 792 -2.53 6.05 -5.71
N PHE A 793 -2.75 6.44 -6.95
CA PHE A 793 -3.90 7.24 -7.34
C PHE A 793 -5.23 6.53 -7.05
N ALA A 794 -5.32 5.24 -7.39
CA ALA A 794 -6.49 4.39 -7.13
C ALA A 794 -6.83 4.30 -5.64
N LEU A 795 -5.81 4.07 -4.81
CA LEU A 795 -5.97 3.93 -3.36
C LEU A 795 -6.19 5.28 -2.66
N GLY A 796 -5.79 6.40 -3.27
CA GLY A 796 -5.81 7.72 -2.65
C GLY A 796 -4.91 7.82 -1.42
N ARG A 797 -3.81 7.05 -1.40
CA ARG A 797 -2.79 7.01 -0.35
C ARG A 797 -1.48 6.43 -0.87
N PRO A 798 -0.36 6.65 -0.18
CA PRO A 798 0.89 5.94 -0.48
C PRO A 798 0.73 4.42 -0.40
N ILE A 799 1.55 3.70 -1.16
CA ILE A 799 1.65 2.25 -1.08
C ILE A 799 2.26 1.86 0.28
N ALA A 800 1.65 0.92 0.97
CA ALA A 800 2.10 0.39 2.26
C ALA A 800 2.85 -0.94 2.08
N ASN A 801 3.57 -1.38 3.13
CA ASN A 801 4.27 -2.68 3.09
C ASN A 801 3.31 -3.84 2.81
N ARG A 802 2.11 -3.81 3.36
CA ARG A 802 1.05 -4.82 3.12
C ARG A 802 0.57 -4.90 1.66
N ASP A 803 0.70 -3.81 0.88
CA ASP A 803 0.26 -3.74 -0.51
C ASP A 803 1.28 -4.40 -1.47
N ARG A 804 2.55 -4.50 -1.07
CA ARG A 804 3.65 -4.98 -1.94
C ARG A 804 3.42 -6.35 -2.55
N PRO A 805 3.01 -7.40 -1.80
CA PRO A 805 2.78 -8.71 -2.39
C PRO A 805 1.70 -8.70 -3.48
N HIS A 806 0.67 -7.88 -3.29
CA HIS A 806 -0.42 -7.74 -4.27
C HIS A 806 0.01 -6.94 -5.49
N LEU A 807 0.88 -5.95 -5.29
CA LEU A 807 1.45 -5.16 -6.39
C LEU A 807 2.43 -5.99 -7.22
N GLU A 808 3.25 -6.83 -6.59
CA GLU A 808 4.12 -7.79 -7.30
C GLU A 808 3.29 -8.80 -8.11
N ALA A 809 2.21 -9.33 -7.55
CA ALA A 809 1.28 -10.19 -8.29
C ALA A 809 0.68 -9.46 -9.49
N LEU A 810 0.25 -8.20 -9.31
CA LEU A 810 -0.26 -7.36 -10.40
C LEU A 810 0.79 -7.19 -11.53
N TYR A 811 2.06 -6.97 -11.20
CA TYR A 811 3.12 -6.87 -12.21
C TYR A 811 3.29 -8.15 -13.01
N GLN A 812 3.18 -9.31 -12.39
CA GLN A 812 3.25 -10.61 -13.05
C GLN A 812 2.03 -10.84 -13.95
N ASP A 813 0.83 -10.54 -13.45
CA ASP A 813 -0.44 -10.75 -14.18
C ASP A 813 -0.53 -9.93 -15.47
N VAL A 814 0.13 -8.76 -15.53
CA VAL A 814 0.06 -7.87 -16.69
C VAL A 814 1.33 -7.87 -17.55
N GLN A 815 2.34 -8.70 -17.24
CA GLN A 815 3.64 -8.63 -17.92
C GLN A 815 3.56 -8.85 -19.45
N ASP A 816 2.63 -9.68 -19.92
CA ASP A 816 2.46 -10.04 -21.33
C ASP A 816 1.62 -9.00 -22.10
N GLU A 817 0.68 -8.33 -21.41
CA GLU A 817 -0.17 -7.30 -22.00
C GLU A 817 -0.23 -6.07 -21.08
N GLN A 818 0.68 -5.12 -21.33
CA GLN A 818 0.83 -3.90 -20.52
C GLN A 818 0.07 -2.71 -21.11
N THR A 819 -1.12 -2.95 -21.67
CA THR A 819 -2.04 -1.88 -22.04
C THR A 819 -2.69 -1.26 -20.78
N TYR A 820 -3.04 0.01 -20.85
CA TYR A 820 -3.65 0.71 -19.72
C TYR A 820 -4.95 0.04 -19.26
N GLN A 821 -5.81 -0.37 -20.21
CA GLN A 821 -7.08 -1.03 -19.86
C GLN A 821 -6.85 -2.36 -19.14
N ASN A 822 -5.86 -3.16 -19.60
CA ASN A 822 -5.56 -4.45 -18.96
C ASN A 822 -5.00 -4.24 -17.55
N VAL A 823 -4.11 -3.28 -17.36
CA VAL A 823 -3.59 -2.92 -16.04
C VAL A 823 -4.72 -2.46 -15.11
N LEU A 824 -5.62 -1.60 -15.59
CA LEU A 824 -6.72 -1.10 -14.78
C LEU A 824 -7.73 -2.20 -14.44
N LEU A 825 -8.00 -3.15 -15.36
CA LEU A 825 -8.84 -4.33 -15.11
C LEU A 825 -8.25 -5.19 -14.00
N HIS A 826 -6.97 -5.55 -14.11
CA HIS A 826 -6.30 -6.37 -13.09
C HIS A 826 -6.17 -5.66 -11.75
N LEU A 827 -5.88 -4.36 -11.73
CA LEU A 827 -5.86 -3.56 -10.50
C LEU A 827 -7.23 -3.53 -9.82
N ALA A 828 -8.29 -3.22 -10.58
CA ALA A 828 -9.65 -3.10 -10.05
C ALA A 828 -10.20 -4.42 -9.50
N THR A 829 -9.72 -5.57 -10.01
CA THR A 829 -10.11 -6.90 -9.54
C THR A 829 -9.13 -7.50 -8.53
N SER A 830 -8.02 -6.83 -8.24
CA SER A 830 -6.99 -7.30 -7.31
C SER A 830 -7.36 -7.13 -5.84
N PRO A 831 -6.67 -7.82 -4.92
CA PRO A 831 -6.81 -7.60 -3.48
C PRO A 831 -6.52 -6.17 -3.02
N LEU A 832 -5.75 -5.38 -3.79
CA LEU A 832 -5.50 -3.95 -3.50
C LEU A 832 -6.79 -3.12 -3.43
N ILE A 833 -7.82 -3.52 -4.18
CA ILE A 833 -9.12 -2.82 -4.24
C ILE A 833 -10.20 -3.61 -3.50
N THR A 834 -10.14 -4.95 -3.51
CA THR A 834 -11.23 -5.81 -3.02
C THR A 834 -11.09 -6.24 -1.56
N GLN A 835 -9.95 -5.92 -0.89
CA GLN A 835 -9.70 -6.30 0.52
C GLN A 835 -9.51 -5.10 1.46
#